data_aca4dcd2b4033bac19034a89bd060404
#
_entry.id   aca4dcd2b4033bac19034a89bd060404
#
_cell.length_a   1.000
_cell.length_b   1.000
_cell.length_c   1.000
_cell.angle_alpha   90.00
_cell.angle_beta   90.00
_cell.angle_gamma   90.00
#
_symmetry.space_group_name_H-M   'P 1'
#
loop_
_entity.id
_entity.type
_entity.pdbx_description
1 polymer ?
#
loop_
_entity_poly.entity_id
_entity_poly.type
_entity_poly.pdbx_seq_one_letter_code
_entity_poly.pdbx_strand_id
1 'polypeptide(L)'
;MNTVNKPFRKKDAMQLVTGQPVYMDDLVPADCLIVKLLRSPHANAIVKSINTAVAKKVPGIEAIFTWEDVPQDARRYTQAGQTYPEASPYDRLLIDRHVRFVGDVVAIVAGKDDKCVDKALKMIKVEYEVLEPVLDYHTAKDNPILVHPEDNWESLCPVGGDNKRNLCAHDECGSGDIDAVLADCDVVIDHVYHTKACQQAMMETFRTYCSIDLYGRLNVLSSTQIVFHARRIIANALHIPKSMVRVTKPRIGGGFGAKQTAVCEVYPAFVTWKTRKPSKLIFTREESQIASTPRHEMEIHLRLGANKDGRIRGLDLYTLSNTGAYGEHGPTTVGLSGHKSIPLYSNAEAFRFTYDVVYTNHMSAGAYRGYGATQGLFAVESAVNELAAKLHMDPFKIREMNIVHEGDVMPAYYGAVNTSCTLDRCLAKVHEMINWNEKYPRRDMGNGKIRAVGMGMAMQGSGISGMDVGSATLKVNDEGFYTLLIGAADMGTGCDTTLAQIAAEVLECGLDNITVFGADTDTSPYDSGSYASSTTYITGKAVEKCALKLRSQICKLGAQLLDCSENDVEFDGKTVFTSADPSKSVSLGDIATASMFGHDIPLEVTETHMSPLSPPPYMVGAAGVEVDTETGEVKLLEFDACVDCGTPINPNLTRVQAEGGILQGIGMTLTENVTYDQRGWPMENSLMQYKIPTRVDVGKVRVEFENSYEPNGPFGAKSIGEVVINTPLPAISDAIYNAIGTRFYELPITPEKIAMAVAEKEGAV
;
A
#
# COMPACT_ATOMS: atom_id res chain seq x y z
N MET A 1 -19.08 -15.11 -19.32
CA MET A 1 -18.28 -13.89 -19.20
C MET A 1 -17.47 -13.66 -20.46
N ASN A 2 -17.62 -12.48 -21.06
CA ASN A 2 -16.99 -12.15 -22.34
C ASN A 2 -15.69 -11.36 -22.13
N THR A 3 -15.61 -10.56 -21.09
CA THR A 3 -14.47 -9.68 -20.77
C THR A 3 -13.88 -9.97 -19.38
N VAL A 4 -14.69 -10.23 -18.38
CA VAL A 4 -14.25 -10.60 -17.04
C VAL A 4 -13.61 -11.99 -17.04
N ASN A 5 -12.54 -12.14 -16.27
CA ASN A 5 -11.68 -13.34 -16.24
C ASN A 5 -11.01 -13.66 -17.60
N LYS A 6 -10.68 -12.59 -18.36
CA LYS A 6 -9.96 -12.70 -19.65
C LYS A 6 -8.68 -11.87 -19.62
N PRO A 7 -7.60 -12.33 -20.30
CA PRO A 7 -6.28 -11.70 -20.25
C PRO A 7 -6.14 -10.55 -21.27
N PHE A 8 -6.90 -9.47 -21.10
CA PHE A 8 -6.75 -8.29 -21.95
C PHE A 8 -5.44 -7.54 -21.68
N ARG A 9 -4.87 -6.95 -22.73
CA ARG A 9 -3.74 -6.02 -22.59
C ARG A 9 -4.21 -4.74 -21.88
N LYS A 10 -3.29 -4.12 -21.14
CA LYS A 10 -3.58 -2.78 -20.58
C LYS A 10 -3.94 -1.80 -21.69
N LYS A 11 -4.93 -0.95 -21.45
CA LYS A 11 -5.38 0.07 -22.43
C LYS A 11 -4.26 1.02 -22.87
N ASP A 12 -3.30 1.28 -21.99
CA ASP A 12 -2.13 2.13 -22.23
C ASP A 12 -0.85 1.36 -22.60
N ALA A 13 -0.93 0.05 -22.84
CA ALA A 13 0.25 -0.79 -23.07
C ALA A 13 1.12 -0.28 -24.21
N MET A 14 0.51 0.13 -25.33
CA MET A 14 1.27 0.61 -26.51
C MET A 14 1.99 1.92 -26.22
N GLN A 15 1.34 2.87 -25.55
CA GLN A 15 1.94 4.14 -25.16
C GLN A 15 3.17 3.93 -24.27
N LEU A 16 3.06 3.01 -23.30
CA LEU A 16 4.17 2.71 -22.38
C LEU A 16 5.36 2.05 -23.11
N VAL A 17 5.12 1.02 -23.94
CA VAL A 17 6.22 0.28 -24.58
C VAL A 17 6.86 1.04 -25.76
N THR A 18 6.15 2.01 -26.32
CA THR A 18 6.70 2.89 -27.39
C THR A 18 7.30 4.17 -26.86
N GLY A 19 7.33 4.39 -25.53
CA GLY A 19 7.96 5.54 -24.89
C GLY A 19 7.21 6.86 -25.12
N GLN A 20 5.87 6.82 -25.23
CA GLN A 20 5.09 8.06 -25.31
C GLN A 20 5.20 8.85 -24.01
N PRO A 21 5.18 10.20 -24.06
CA PRO A 21 5.22 11.05 -22.88
C PRO A 21 3.93 10.91 -22.07
N VAL A 22 4.00 10.28 -20.90
CA VAL A 22 2.83 9.98 -20.07
C VAL A 22 3.05 10.25 -18.58
N TYR A 23 4.30 10.40 -18.14
CA TYR A 23 4.66 10.67 -16.76
C TYR A 23 4.70 12.18 -16.46
N MET A 24 4.68 12.56 -15.19
CA MET A 24 4.57 13.97 -14.79
C MET A 24 5.63 14.86 -15.47
N ASP A 25 6.90 14.45 -15.46
CA ASP A 25 8.00 15.27 -16.02
C ASP A 25 7.94 15.38 -17.54
N ASP A 26 7.31 14.43 -18.23
CA ASP A 26 7.08 14.47 -19.68
C ASP A 26 6.01 15.53 -20.07
N LEU A 27 5.08 15.83 -19.16
CA LEU A 27 3.87 16.62 -19.43
C LEU A 27 3.97 18.08 -18.99
N VAL A 28 5.06 18.46 -18.32
CA VAL A 28 5.20 19.81 -17.77
C VAL A 28 5.99 20.75 -18.67
N PRO A 29 5.64 22.06 -18.69
CA PRO A 29 6.39 23.06 -19.43
C PRO A 29 7.85 23.17 -18.97
N ALA A 30 8.76 23.39 -19.92
CA ALA A 30 10.18 23.53 -19.62
C ALA A 30 10.55 24.83 -18.87
N ASP A 31 9.70 25.85 -18.94
CA ASP A 31 9.90 27.18 -18.37
C ASP A 31 9.33 27.37 -16.94
N CYS A 32 8.99 26.29 -16.25
CA CYS A 32 8.56 26.36 -14.86
C CYS A 32 9.75 26.52 -13.89
N LEU A 33 9.48 27.05 -12.70
CA LEU A 33 10.48 27.11 -11.63
C LEU A 33 10.86 25.71 -11.15
N ILE A 34 12.15 25.49 -10.97
CA ILE A 34 12.66 24.29 -10.29
C ILE A 34 12.68 24.57 -8.79
N VAL A 35 12.08 23.66 -8.02
CA VAL A 35 12.05 23.71 -6.57
C VAL A 35 12.98 22.62 -6.02
N LYS A 36 13.83 22.99 -5.06
CA LYS A 36 14.63 22.05 -4.26
C LYS A 36 14.55 22.43 -2.78
N LEU A 37 14.83 21.45 -1.93
CA LEU A 37 14.69 21.58 -0.48
C LEU A 37 16.07 21.57 0.19
N LEU A 38 16.31 22.54 1.08
CA LEU A 38 17.40 22.47 2.04
C LEU A 38 16.95 21.59 3.20
N ARG A 39 17.73 20.55 3.48
CA ARG A 39 17.38 19.54 4.48
C ARG A 39 18.28 19.63 5.69
N SER A 40 17.76 19.28 6.87
CA SER A 40 18.50 19.23 8.12
C SER A 40 19.55 18.13 8.10
N PRO A 41 20.80 18.42 8.52
CA PRO A 41 21.80 17.39 8.78
C PRO A 41 21.69 16.84 10.22
N HIS A 42 20.75 17.34 11.03
CA HIS A 42 20.58 16.96 12.43
C HIS A 42 19.27 16.25 12.65
N ALA A 43 19.28 15.24 13.50
CA ALA A 43 18.11 14.46 13.87
C ALA A 43 17.16 15.24 14.81
N ASN A 44 17.70 16.12 15.66
CA ASN A 44 16.92 16.93 16.58
C ASN A 44 17.63 18.30 16.75
N ALA A 45 17.03 19.38 16.29
CA ALA A 45 17.59 20.72 16.43
C ALA A 45 16.56 21.82 16.27
N ILE A 46 16.83 22.98 16.89
CA ILE A 46 16.11 24.23 16.66
C ILE A 46 16.89 25.11 15.69
N VAL A 47 16.29 25.55 14.61
CA VAL A 47 16.88 26.53 13.71
C VAL A 47 16.89 27.90 14.43
N LYS A 48 18.08 28.37 14.86
CA LYS A 48 18.24 29.68 15.53
C LYS A 48 18.14 30.81 14.54
N SER A 49 18.90 30.71 13.46
CA SER A 49 18.93 31.68 12.39
C SER A 49 19.21 31.05 11.04
N ILE A 50 18.72 31.69 9.98
CA ILE A 50 18.96 31.26 8.61
C ILE A 50 19.32 32.48 7.75
N ASN A 51 20.52 32.47 7.17
CA ASN A 51 20.98 33.56 6.32
C ASN A 51 20.87 33.21 4.84
N THR A 52 19.90 33.79 4.18
CA THR A 52 19.61 33.62 2.76
C THR A 52 20.09 34.79 1.88
N ALA A 53 20.70 35.84 2.47
CA ALA A 53 20.98 37.12 1.78
C ALA A 53 21.90 36.94 0.55
N VAL A 54 22.89 36.05 0.62
CA VAL A 54 23.79 35.79 -0.50
C VAL A 54 23.09 34.88 -1.52
N ALA A 55 22.38 33.84 -1.08
CA ALA A 55 21.66 32.92 -1.92
C ALA A 55 20.58 33.63 -2.76
N LYS A 56 19.85 34.57 -2.20
CA LYS A 56 18.86 35.40 -2.92
C LYS A 56 19.45 36.23 -4.06
N LYS A 57 20.76 36.52 -4.05
CA LYS A 57 21.47 37.26 -5.11
C LYS A 57 21.96 36.40 -6.25
N VAL A 58 21.83 35.06 -6.19
CA VAL A 58 22.21 34.17 -7.28
C VAL A 58 21.29 34.43 -8.48
N PRO A 59 21.85 34.76 -9.66
CA PRO A 59 21.03 35.02 -10.85
C PRO A 59 20.15 33.85 -11.20
N GLY A 60 18.85 34.10 -11.35
CA GLY A 60 17.85 33.08 -11.67
C GLY A 60 17.10 32.53 -10.47
N ILE A 61 17.45 32.91 -9.24
CA ILE A 61 16.64 32.61 -8.06
C ILE A 61 15.41 33.51 -8.04
N GLU A 62 14.24 32.90 -7.87
CA GLU A 62 12.94 33.57 -7.75
C GLU A 62 12.57 33.80 -6.30
N ALA A 63 12.66 32.75 -5.47
CA ALA A 63 12.27 32.81 -4.07
C ALA A 63 13.05 31.81 -3.21
N ILE A 64 13.22 32.16 -1.94
CA ILE A 64 13.71 31.27 -0.88
C ILE A 64 12.78 31.48 0.32
N PHE A 65 12.11 30.41 0.74
CA PHE A 65 11.19 30.39 1.88
C PHE A 65 11.80 29.58 3.03
N THR A 66 11.55 30.05 4.25
CA THR A 66 12.07 29.48 5.50
C THR A 66 10.93 29.34 6.52
N TRP A 67 11.21 28.88 7.73
CA TRP A 67 10.24 28.83 8.80
C TRP A 67 9.61 30.22 9.12
N GLU A 68 10.30 31.34 8.81
CA GLU A 68 9.79 32.71 8.99
C GLU A 68 8.63 33.06 8.05
N ASP A 69 8.49 32.31 6.94
CA ASP A 69 7.42 32.47 5.95
C ASP A 69 6.18 31.61 6.27
N VAL A 70 6.24 30.80 7.33
CA VAL A 70 5.19 29.88 7.78
C VAL A 70 4.82 30.21 9.23
N PRO A 71 3.55 30.51 9.57
CA PRO A 71 3.13 30.73 10.95
C PRO A 71 3.44 29.51 11.82
N GLN A 72 4.26 29.66 12.85
CA GLN A 72 4.72 28.56 13.70
C GLN A 72 3.66 28.12 14.74
N ASP A 73 2.68 28.97 15.01
CA ASP A 73 1.48 28.73 15.83
C ASP A 73 0.26 28.25 15.01
N ALA A 74 0.43 28.07 13.70
CA ALA A 74 -0.63 27.59 12.84
C ALA A 74 -1.08 26.18 13.25
N ARG A 75 -2.32 25.85 12.88
CA ARG A 75 -2.81 24.48 12.99
C ARG A 75 -1.90 23.55 12.19
N ARG A 76 -1.45 22.50 12.83
CA ARG A 76 -0.65 21.44 12.18
C ARG A 76 -1.51 20.64 11.20
N TYR A 77 -0.87 19.89 10.30
CA TYR A 77 -1.53 19.01 9.35
C TYR A 77 -0.86 17.64 9.34
N THR A 78 -1.50 16.66 8.72
CA THR A 78 -0.91 15.34 8.42
C THR A 78 -0.66 15.20 6.93
N GLN A 79 0.35 14.43 6.53
CA GLN A 79 0.57 14.06 5.12
C GLN A 79 -0.06 12.71 4.78
N ALA A 80 -0.59 11.98 5.75
CA ALA A 80 -1.24 10.70 5.51
C ALA A 80 -2.53 10.86 4.70
N GLY A 81 -2.59 10.19 3.57
CA GLY A 81 -3.77 10.12 2.72
C GLY A 81 -4.53 8.84 2.92
N GLN A 82 -5.45 8.85 3.85
CA GLN A 82 -6.38 7.76 4.12
C GLN A 82 -7.76 8.34 4.41
N THR A 83 -8.66 7.58 4.98
CA THR A 83 -10.04 7.96 5.34
C THR A 83 -10.19 9.41 5.85
N TYR A 84 -11.39 9.88 6.02
CA TYR A 84 -11.66 11.16 6.66
C TYR A 84 -12.83 10.99 7.66
N PRO A 85 -12.66 11.44 8.93
CA PRO A 85 -11.44 12.00 9.51
C PRO A 85 -10.29 10.98 9.52
N GLU A 86 -9.04 11.48 9.36
CA GLU A 86 -7.86 10.64 9.36
C GLU A 86 -7.55 10.10 10.77
N ALA A 87 -7.31 8.80 10.88
CA ALA A 87 -6.70 8.19 12.06
C ALA A 87 -5.17 8.41 12.02
N SER A 88 -4.77 9.68 12.09
CA SER A 88 -3.39 10.14 11.97
C SER A 88 -3.22 11.42 12.78
N PRO A 89 -2.13 11.60 13.52
CA PRO A 89 -1.83 12.87 14.19
C PRO A 89 -1.64 14.02 13.21
N TYR A 90 -2.10 15.19 13.62
CA TYR A 90 -1.82 16.49 12.99
C TYR A 90 -0.61 17.08 13.71
N ASP A 91 0.58 16.73 13.24
CA ASP A 91 1.86 16.99 13.90
C ASP A 91 2.88 17.78 13.05
N ARG A 92 2.55 18.08 11.75
CA ARG A 92 3.45 18.79 10.83
C ARG A 92 3.11 20.26 10.63
N LEU A 93 4.15 21.07 10.41
CA LEU A 93 4.10 22.35 9.70
C LEU A 93 4.79 22.21 8.33
N LEU A 94 4.50 23.14 7.40
CA LEU A 94 5.12 23.14 6.07
C LEU A 94 6.65 23.28 6.14
N ILE A 95 7.12 24.19 6.98
CA ILE A 95 8.52 24.34 7.43
C ILE A 95 8.45 24.65 8.92
N ASP A 96 8.94 23.73 9.73
CA ASP A 96 9.01 23.90 11.18
C ASP A 96 10.39 24.46 11.58
N ARG A 97 10.41 25.31 12.58
CA ARG A 97 11.65 25.78 13.21
C ARG A 97 12.36 24.66 13.97
N HIS A 98 11.60 23.70 14.51
CA HIS A 98 12.11 22.47 15.13
C HIS A 98 12.21 21.36 14.09
N VAL A 99 13.43 21.00 13.69
CA VAL A 99 13.70 19.88 12.81
C VAL A 99 13.82 18.60 13.65
N ARG A 100 13.18 17.51 13.20
CA ARG A 100 12.96 16.30 13.99
C ARG A 100 13.61 15.05 13.44
N PHE A 101 14.19 15.11 12.23
CA PHE A 101 14.98 14.00 11.68
C PHE A 101 16.01 14.50 10.67
N VAL A 102 17.03 13.69 10.39
CA VAL A 102 17.99 13.97 9.31
C VAL A 102 17.29 13.88 7.97
N GLY A 103 17.15 15.01 7.27
CA GLY A 103 16.37 15.09 6.03
C GLY A 103 15.11 15.94 6.14
N ASP A 104 14.76 16.42 7.35
CA ASP A 104 13.64 17.35 7.54
C ASP A 104 13.86 18.68 6.82
N VAL A 105 12.78 19.35 6.41
CA VAL A 105 12.86 20.51 5.52
C VAL A 105 13.17 21.79 6.32
N VAL A 106 14.26 22.49 5.93
CA VAL A 106 14.72 23.74 6.56
C VAL A 106 14.38 24.95 5.71
N ALA A 107 14.48 24.83 4.38
CA ALA A 107 14.11 25.88 3.44
C ALA A 107 13.69 25.33 2.09
N ILE A 108 12.86 26.10 1.39
CA ILE A 108 12.42 25.84 0.02
C ILE A 108 13.09 26.86 -0.90
N VAL A 109 13.83 26.40 -1.91
CA VAL A 109 14.51 27.26 -2.89
C VAL A 109 13.88 27.04 -4.26
N ALA A 110 13.47 28.13 -4.91
CA ALA A 110 12.86 28.12 -6.23
C ALA A 110 13.64 29.03 -7.20
N GLY A 111 13.95 28.51 -8.37
CA GLY A 111 14.70 29.24 -9.41
C GLY A 111 14.44 28.70 -10.82
N LYS A 112 15.03 29.37 -11.81
CA LYS A 112 14.77 29.09 -13.22
C LYS A 112 15.35 27.77 -13.72
N ASP A 113 16.40 27.25 -13.07
CA ASP A 113 17.08 26.01 -13.46
C ASP A 113 17.79 25.35 -12.27
N ASP A 114 18.16 24.09 -12.41
CA ASP A 114 18.85 23.31 -11.39
C ASP A 114 20.16 23.97 -10.94
N LYS A 115 20.93 24.55 -11.86
CA LYS A 115 22.25 25.12 -11.55
C LYS A 115 22.17 26.31 -10.63
N CYS A 116 21.20 27.22 -10.87
CA CYS A 116 21.02 28.37 -9.99
C CYS A 116 20.48 27.94 -8.61
N VAL A 117 19.58 26.97 -8.56
CA VAL A 117 19.01 26.46 -7.28
C VAL A 117 20.08 25.72 -6.47
N ASP A 118 20.86 24.82 -7.08
CA ASP A 118 21.96 24.11 -6.40
C ASP A 118 23.03 25.07 -5.87
N LYS A 119 23.35 26.13 -6.64
CA LYS A 119 24.26 27.17 -6.21
C LYS A 119 23.72 27.93 -4.99
N ALA A 120 22.45 28.28 -5.03
CA ALA A 120 21.79 29.00 -3.91
C ALA A 120 21.74 28.15 -2.66
N LEU A 121 21.36 26.86 -2.75
CA LEU A 121 21.34 25.94 -1.62
C LEU A 121 22.67 25.91 -0.86
N LYS A 122 23.79 25.85 -1.59
CA LYS A 122 25.14 25.84 -1.01
C LYS A 122 25.53 27.18 -0.33
N MET A 123 24.83 28.27 -0.61
CA MET A 123 25.11 29.58 -0.05
C MET A 123 24.22 29.95 1.14
N ILE A 124 23.20 29.16 1.43
CA ILE A 124 22.38 29.33 2.62
C ILE A 124 23.19 28.86 3.83
N LYS A 125 23.22 29.70 4.87
CA LYS A 125 23.86 29.37 6.14
C LYS A 125 22.81 29.26 7.22
N VAL A 126 22.80 28.14 7.92
CA VAL A 126 21.87 27.86 9.02
C VAL A 126 22.66 27.70 10.31
N GLU A 127 22.19 28.35 11.36
CA GLU A 127 22.69 28.18 12.71
C GLU A 127 21.67 27.32 13.48
N TYR A 128 22.14 26.21 14.01
CA TYR A 128 21.32 25.25 14.76
C TYR A 128 21.68 25.27 16.24
N GLU A 129 20.68 25.12 17.07
CA GLU A 129 20.82 24.59 18.43
C GLU A 129 20.54 23.10 18.35
N VAL A 130 21.60 22.31 18.36
CA VAL A 130 21.50 20.85 18.28
C VAL A 130 21.05 20.32 19.63
N LEU A 131 20.01 19.51 19.62
CA LEU A 131 19.43 18.86 20.78
C LEU A 131 19.77 17.37 20.78
N GLU A 132 19.66 16.74 21.93
CA GLU A 132 19.80 15.29 22.04
C GLU A 132 18.63 14.62 21.34
N PRO A 133 18.86 13.64 20.41
CA PRO A 133 17.79 12.93 19.72
C PRO A 133 17.35 11.67 20.46
N VAL A 134 16.09 11.29 20.30
CA VAL A 134 15.54 9.99 20.68
C VAL A 134 15.66 9.06 19.47
N LEU A 135 16.62 8.15 19.46
CA LEU A 135 16.89 7.26 18.33
C LEU A 135 16.48 5.80 18.61
N ASP A 136 16.51 5.39 19.88
CA ASP A 136 16.07 4.05 20.26
C ASP A 136 14.56 4.05 20.59
N TYR A 137 13.77 3.38 19.76
CA TYR A 137 12.32 3.32 19.94
C TYR A 137 11.88 2.48 21.15
N HIS A 138 12.74 1.61 21.69
CA HIS A 138 12.46 0.87 22.92
C HIS A 138 12.43 1.78 24.15
N THR A 139 13.18 2.87 24.11
CA THR A 139 13.27 3.85 25.18
C THR A 139 12.53 5.14 24.90
N ALA A 140 11.80 5.22 23.78
CA ALA A 140 11.15 6.43 23.32
C ALA A 140 9.89 6.76 24.12
N LYS A 141 9.07 5.75 24.46
CA LYS A 141 7.86 5.92 25.29
C LYS A 141 8.26 6.40 26.68
N ASP A 142 7.60 7.46 27.13
CA ASP A 142 7.88 8.10 28.43
C ASP A 142 9.31 8.68 28.57
N ASN A 143 10.02 8.90 27.47
CA ASN A 143 11.32 9.55 27.46
C ASN A 143 11.17 11.03 27.86
N PRO A 144 12.06 11.61 28.70
CA PRO A 144 11.97 13.01 29.06
C PRO A 144 12.25 13.96 27.89
N ILE A 145 12.92 13.50 26.84
CA ILE A 145 13.11 14.24 25.59
C ILE A 145 11.91 13.99 24.69
N LEU A 146 11.16 15.03 24.37
CA LEU A 146 9.97 14.94 23.54
C LEU A 146 10.26 15.28 22.08
N VAL A 147 9.82 14.41 21.17
CA VAL A 147 9.85 14.67 19.73
C VAL A 147 8.83 15.73 19.36
N HIS A 148 7.65 15.72 20.00
CA HIS A 148 6.58 16.67 19.83
C HIS A 148 6.23 17.36 21.17
N PRO A 149 6.98 18.39 21.58
CA PRO A 149 6.70 19.12 22.83
C PRO A 149 5.54 20.12 22.72
N GLU A 150 5.03 20.41 21.53
CA GLU A 150 3.99 21.40 21.27
C GLU A 150 2.62 21.00 21.81
N ASP A 151 1.81 22.02 22.22
CA ASP A 151 0.47 21.82 22.77
C ASP A 151 -0.62 21.78 21.68
N ASN A 152 -0.30 22.17 20.44
CA ASN A 152 -1.22 22.12 19.30
C ASN A 152 -1.13 20.83 18.48
N TRP A 153 -0.54 19.77 19.05
CA TRP A 153 -0.67 18.42 18.55
C TRP A 153 -2.10 17.90 18.76
N GLU A 154 -2.70 17.32 17.74
CA GLU A 154 -4.06 16.77 17.84
C GLU A 154 -4.23 15.55 16.91
N SER A 155 -5.25 14.73 17.16
CA SER A 155 -5.75 13.73 16.22
C SER A 155 -7.27 13.88 16.09
N LEU A 156 -7.78 13.79 14.85
CA LEU A 156 -9.22 13.89 14.60
C LEU A 156 -9.99 12.62 14.97
N CYS A 157 -9.28 11.51 15.14
CA CYS A 157 -9.82 10.26 15.62
C CYS A 157 -9.13 9.86 16.93
N PRO A 158 -9.81 9.12 17.82
CA PRO A 158 -9.16 8.55 18.99
C PRO A 158 -8.15 7.48 18.52
N VAL A 159 -6.86 7.77 18.67
CA VAL A 159 -5.76 6.85 18.35
C VAL A 159 -5.01 6.37 19.60
N GLY A 160 -5.45 6.77 20.81
CA GLY A 160 -4.77 6.45 22.06
C GLY A 160 -3.39 7.11 22.21
N GLY A 161 -3.12 8.17 21.45
CA GLY A 161 -1.84 8.87 21.46
C GLY A 161 -1.72 9.92 22.56
N ASP A 162 -0.46 10.19 22.96
CA ASP A 162 -0.07 11.24 23.89
C ASP A 162 1.34 11.74 23.54
N ASN A 163 1.43 12.89 22.89
CA ASN A 163 2.72 13.45 22.46
C ASN A 163 3.66 13.78 23.63
N LYS A 164 3.14 14.02 24.84
CA LYS A 164 3.95 14.25 26.05
C LYS A 164 4.58 12.98 26.60
N ARG A 165 4.26 11.83 26.02
CA ARG A 165 4.84 10.53 26.30
C ARG A 165 5.62 9.94 25.13
N ASN A 166 5.83 10.70 24.06
CA ASN A 166 6.29 10.21 22.75
C ASN A 166 5.44 9.04 22.21
N LEU A 167 4.18 8.95 22.61
CA LEU A 167 3.24 7.92 22.17
C LEU A 167 2.36 8.46 21.05
N CYS A 168 2.55 7.95 19.85
CA CYS A 168 1.76 8.33 18.67
C CYS A 168 0.37 7.66 18.69
N ALA A 169 0.33 6.38 19.07
CA ALA A 169 -0.91 5.62 19.18
C ALA A 169 -0.76 4.43 20.13
N HIS A 170 -1.92 4.02 20.68
CA HIS A 170 -2.06 2.82 21.51
C HIS A 170 -3.47 2.26 21.35
N ASP A 171 -3.60 0.94 21.30
CA ASP A 171 -4.89 0.27 21.38
C ASP A 171 -4.72 -1.16 21.90
N GLU A 172 -5.82 -1.71 22.45
CA GLU A 172 -5.89 -3.07 22.97
C GLU A 172 -7.25 -3.68 22.63
N CYS A 173 -7.24 -4.92 22.17
CA CYS A 173 -8.45 -5.72 22.00
C CYS A 173 -8.19 -7.19 22.31
N GLY A 174 -9.26 -7.93 22.59
CA GLY A 174 -9.15 -9.35 22.92
C GLY A 174 -10.49 -10.03 23.09
N SER A 175 -10.45 -11.34 23.23
CA SER A 175 -11.59 -12.19 23.53
C SER A 175 -11.13 -13.40 24.34
N GLY A 176 -11.91 -13.79 25.34
CA GLY A 176 -11.55 -14.88 26.26
C GLY A 176 -10.49 -14.50 27.30
N ASP A 177 -10.12 -15.45 28.15
CA ASP A 177 -9.04 -15.29 29.14
C ASP A 177 -7.76 -15.93 28.58
N ILE A 178 -6.96 -15.12 27.90
CA ILE A 178 -5.75 -15.59 27.22
C ILE A 178 -4.71 -16.16 28.17
N ASP A 179 -4.56 -15.59 29.37
CA ASP A 179 -3.55 -16.03 30.32
C ASP A 179 -3.94 -17.39 30.94
N ALA A 180 -5.24 -17.63 31.23
CA ALA A 180 -5.73 -18.93 31.64
C ALA A 180 -5.60 -19.99 30.54
N VAL A 181 -5.92 -19.63 29.29
CA VAL A 181 -5.78 -20.55 28.13
C VAL A 181 -4.32 -20.93 27.90
N LEU A 182 -3.39 -19.97 27.91
CA LEU A 182 -1.96 -20.25 27.72
C LEU A 182 -1.39 -21.11 28.86
N ALA A 183 -1.84 -20.91 30.10
CA ALA A 183 -1.41 -21.73 31.25
C ALA A 183 -1.87 -23.18 31.16
N ASP A 184 -2.97 -23.45 30.47
CA ASP A 184 -3.55 -24.80 30.27
C ASP A 184 -3.08 -25.48 28.96
N CYS A 185 -2.28 -24.82 28.13
CA CYS A 185 -1.75 -25.37 26.90
C CYS A 185 -0.58 -26.35 27.15
N ASP A 186 -0.51 -27.42 26.36
CA ASP A 186 0.60 -28.38 26.42
C ASP A 186 1.92 -27.79 25.87
N VAL A 187 1.83 -26.89 24.89
CA VAL A 187 2.96 -26.23 24.26
C VAL A 187 2.67 -24.74 24.12
N VAL A 188 3.61 -23.93 24.52
CA VAL A 188 3.59 -22.48 24.29
C VAL A 188 4.85 -22.09 23.51
N ILE A 189 4.67 -21.36 22.41
CA ILE A 189 5.71 -20.65 21.68
C ILE A 189 5.71 -19.23 22.23
N ASP A 190 6.85 -18.73 22.66
CA ASP A 190 7.00 -17.42 23.28
C ASP A 190 8.30 -16.77 22.74
N HIS A 191 8.15 -15.85 21.77
CA HIS A 191 9.29 -15.19 21.13
C HIS A 191 8.98 -13.74 20.76
N VAL A 192 10.06 -12.98 20.59
CA VAL A 192 10.06 -11.62 20.06
C VAL A 192 10.55 -11.68 18.61
N TYR A 193 9.74 -11.19 17.69
CA TYR A 193 10.06 -11.11 16.26
C TYR A 193 10.35 -9.66 15.88
N HIS A 194 11.38 -9.44 15.07
CA HIS A 194 11.80 -8.11 14.67
C HIS A 194 11.87 -7.98 13.14
N THR A 195 11.22 -6.94 12.61
CA THR A 195 11.27 -6.59 11.20
C THR A 195 11.80 -5.16 11.04
N LYS A 196 12.81 -4.99 10.18
CA LYS A 196 13.39 -3.68 9.89
C LYS A 196 12.49 -2.84 8.98
N ALA A 197 12.74 -1.53 8.99
CA ALA A 197 12.19 -0.62 7.99
C ALA A 197 12.73 -0.96 6.60
N CYS A 198 11.87 -0.81 5.58
CA CYS A 198 12.21 -1.04 4.17
C CYS A 198 11.63 0.05 3.29
N GLN A 199 12.35 0.44 2.23
CA GLN A 199 11.90 1.41 1.24
C GLN A 199 11.00 0.77 0.18
N GLN A 200 9.95 1.48 -0.25
CA GLN A 200 9.10 1.03 -1.35
C GLN A 200 9.85 1.00 -2.68
N ALA A 201 10.89 1.81 -2.81
CA ALA A 201 11.84 1.84 -3.92
C ALA A 201 11.20 1.87 -5.31
N MET A 202 10.04 2.55 -5.46
CA MET A 202 9.36 2.72 -6.73
C MET A 202 10.32 3.33 -7.76
N MET A 203 10.25 2.88 -9.02
CA MET A 203 11.11 3.34 -10.12
C MET A 203 11.00 4.85 -10.29
N GLU A 204 9.80 5.39 -10.35
CA GLU A 204 9.51 6.82 -10.36
C GLU A 204 9.54 7.38 -8.94
N THR A 205 10.48 8.28 -8.67
CA THR A 205 10.58 9.01 -7.39
C THR A 205 9.38 9.95 -7.17
N PHE A 206 9.27 10.54 -5.99
CA PHE A 206 8.24 11.55 -5.71
C PHE A 206 8.40 12.76 -6.62
N ARG A 207 7.29 13.23 -7.21
CA ARG A 207 7.30 14.38 -8.11
C ARG A 207 5.95 15.04 -8.26
N THR A 208 5.97 16.37 -8.34
CA THR A 208 4.77 17.19 -8.45
C THR A 208 5.07 18.47 -9.22
N TYR A 209 4.14 18.86 -10.07
CA TYR A 209 4.10 20.14 -10.77
C TYR A 209 2.86 20.93 -10.35
N CYS A 210 3.01 22.24 -10.18
CA CYS A 210 1.94 23.15 -9.82
C CYS A 210 1.88 24.36 -10.73
N SER A 211 0.68 24.82 -11.02
CA SER A 211 0.40 26.04 -11.79
C SER A 211 -0.85 26.73 -11.27
N ILE A 212 -1.09 27.98 -11.70
CA ILE A 212 -2.32 28.71 -11.41
C ILE A 212 -3.21 28.67 -12.67
N ASP A 213 -4.49 28.31 -12.49
CA ASP A 213 -5.46 28.29 -13.59
C ASP A 213 -6.07 29.66 -13.87
N LEU A 214 -6.93 29.73 -14.88
CA LEU A 214 -7.61 30.97 -15.29
C LEU A 214 -8.51 31.59 -14.20
N TYR A 215 -8.92 30.77 -13.24
CA TYR A 215 -9.76 31.20 -12.10
C TYR A 215 -8.93 31.53 -10.85
N GLY A 216 -7.60 31.54 -10.97
CA GLY A 216 -6.69 31.83 -9.86
C GLY A 216 -6.51 30.67 -8.88
N ARG A 217 -7.00 29.46 -9.22
CA ARG A 217 -6.88 28.26 -8.40
C ARG A 217 -5.55 27.56 -8.65
N LEU A 218 -5.11 26.81 -7.67
CA LEU A 218 -3.91 25.99 -7.75
C LEU A 218 -4.23 24.66 -8.46
N ASN A 219 -3.63 24.44 -9.62
CA ASN A 219 -3.60 23.17 -10.33
C ASN A 219 -2.36 22.36 -9.95
N VAL A 220 -2.55 21.13 -9.53
CA VAL A 220 -1.49 20.22 -9.09
C VAL A 220 -1.54 18.96 -9.96
N LEU A 221 -0.46 18.70 -10.70
CA LEU A 221 -0.22 17.46 -11.42
C LEU A 221 0.78 16.65 -10.61
N SER A 222 0.34 15.59 -9.95
CA SER A 222 1.19 14.79 -9.06
C SER A 222 1.13 13.31 -9.34
N SER A 223 2.26 12.65 -9.17
CA SER A 223 2.37 11.21 -9.14
C SER A 223 1.89 10.69 -7.78
N THR A 224 0.57 10.70 -7.58
CA THR A 224 -0.10 10.36 -6.30
C THR A 224 -1.18 9.29 -6.45
N GLN A 225 -1.36 8.46 -5.42
CA GLN A 225 -2.41 7.45 -5.34
C GLN A 225 -3.76 8.03 -4.85
N ILE A 226 -3.77 9.29 -4.36
CA ILE A 226 -4.79 9.82 -3.45
C ILE A 226 -5.20 11.26 -3.82
N VAL A 227 -5.61 11.52 -5.06
CA VAL A 227 -5.86 12.89 -5.55
C VAL A 227 -6.78 13.71 -4.64
N PHE A 228 -7.87 13.12 -4.10
CA PHE A 228 -8.81 13.82 -3.23
C PHE A 228 -8.22 14.12 -1.85
N HIS A 229 -7.42 13.21 -1.29
CA HIS A 229 -6.70 13.46 -0.04
C HIS A 229 -5.55 14.45 -0.25
N ALA A 230 -4.79 14.34 -1.35
CA ALA A 230 -3.74 15.31 -1.70
C ALA A 230 -4.31 16.72 -1.78
N ARG A 231 -5.50 16.92 -2.39
CA ARG A 231 -6.21 18.21 -2.39
C ARG A 231 -6.45 18.73 -0.98
N ARG A 232 -6.95 17.87 -0.07
CA ARG A 232 -7.20 18.24 1.33
C ARG A 232 -5.91 18.58 2.07
N ILE A 233 -4.87 17.76 1.92
CA ILE A 233 -3.58 17.94 2.57
C ILE A 233 -2.92 19.26 2.14
N ILE A 234 -2.88 19.52 0.82
CA ILE A 234 -2.33 20.78 0.28
C ILE A 234 -3.12 21.98 0.81
N ALA A 235 -4.45 21.92 0.78
CA ALA A 235 -5.30 23.00 1.27
C ALA A 235 -5.07 23.27 2.77
N ASN A 236 -4.91 22.22 3.59
CA ASN A 236 -4.61 22.34 5.02
C ASN A 236 -3.20 22.90 5.24
N ALA A 237 -2.19 22.40 4.53
CA ALA A 237 -0.80 22.86 4.66
C ALA A 237 -0.61 24.35 4.27
N LEU A 238 -1.40 24.82 3.29
CA LEU A 238 -1.35 26.21 2.81
C LEU A 238 -2.37 27.13 3.50
N HIS A 239 -3.25 26.61 4.35
CA HIS A 239 -4.38 27.31 4.97
C HIS A 239 -5.28 28.04 3.96
N ILE A 240 -5.62 27.36 2.85
CA ILE A 240 -6.52 27.86 1.79
C ILE A 240 -7.76 26.98 1.65
N PRO A 241 -8.87 27.51 1.10
CA PRO A 241 -10.05 26.69 0.84
C PRO A 241 -9.74 25.52 -0.09
N LYS A 242 -10.32 24.35 0.20
CA LYS A 242 -10.16 23.14 -0.63
C LYS A 242 -10.62 23.34 -2.08
N SER A 243 -11.61 24.21 -2.30
CA SER A 243 -12.11 24.59 -3.64
C SER A 243 -11.08 25.35 -4.48
N MET A 244 -10.02 25.90 -3.85
CA MET A 244 -8.93 26.57 -4.54
C MET A 244 -7.83 25.63 -5.03
N VAL A 245 -8.01 24.30 -4.84
CA VAL A 245 -7.01 23.30 -5.24
C VAL A 245 -7.67 22.25 -6.13
N ARG A 246 -7.11 22.04 -7.32
CA ARG A 246 -7.41 20.90 -8.20
C ARG A 246 -6.19 20.00 -8.24
N VAL A 247 -6.40 18.70 -8.10
CA VAL A 247 -5.33 17.69 -8.21
C VAL A 247 -5.69 16.70 -9.31
N THR A 248 -4.72 16.46 -10.19
CA THR A 248 -4.79 15.47 -11.25
C THR A 248 -3.58 14.54 -11.20
N LYS A 249 -3.73 13.32 -11.67
CA LYS A 249 -2.61 12.38 -11.79
C LYS A 249 -2.24 12.14 -13.24
N PRO A 250 -0.94 12.04 -13.58
CA PRO A 250 -0.46 11.48 -14.84
C PRO A 250 -0.39 9.95 -14.76
N ARG A 251 0.31 9.27 -15.67
CA ARG A 251 0.74 7.89 -15.42
C ARG A 251 1.73 7.85 -14.23
N ILE A 252 1.62 6.83 -13.37
CA ILE A 252 2.40 6.69 -12.15
C ILE A 252 3.35 5.50 -12.30
N GLY A 253 4.64 5.74 -12.08
CA GLY A 253 5.72 4.76 -12.17
C GLY A 253 5.96 3.97 -10.89
N GLY A 254 4.88 3.38 -10.33
CA GLY A 254 4.89 2.64 -9.08
C GLY A 254 4.56 3.53 -7.87
N GLY A 255 3.96 2.92 -6.85
CA GLY A 255 3.60 3.60 -5.61
C GLY A 255 3.85 2.70 -4.39
N PHE A 256 3.27 1.51 -4.39
CA PHE A 256 3.39 0.50 -3.33
C PHE A 256 3.00 1.01 -1.93
N GLY A 257 2.22 2.08 -1.86
CA GLY A 257 1.87 2.80 -0.64
C GLY A 257 2.66 4.09 -0.40
N ALA A 258 3.86 4.25 -0.93
CA ALA A 258 4.66 5.48 -0.73
C ALA A 258 3.92 6.75 -1.15
N LYS A 259 3.19 6.70 -2.27
CA LYS A 259 2.44 7.83 -2.83
C LYS A 259 1.01 7.95 -2.27
N GLN A 260 0.75 7.25 -1.15
CA GLN A 260 -0.40 7.46 -0.27
C GLN A 260 -0.11 8.52 0.81
N THR A 261 1.11 9.01 0.89
CA THR A 261 1.55 10.15 1.70
C THR A 261 1.89 11.31 0.77
N ALA A 262 1.44 12.53 1.08
CA ALA A 262 1.74 13.73 0.29
C ALA A 262 3.15 14.26 0.64
N VAL A 263 4.17 13.50 0.28
CA VAL A 263 5.58 13.75 0.67
C VAL A 263 6.16 15.00 0.02
N CYS A 264 5.87 15.26 -1.24
CA CYS A 264 6.47 16.37 -1.98
C CYS A 264 5.47 17.43 -2.46
N GLU A 265 4.19 17.15 -2.50
CA GLU A 265 3.14 17.97 -3.11
C GLU A 265 3.03 19.36 -2.53
N VAL A 266 3.16 19.46 -1.22
CA VAL A 266 2.93 20.73 -0.48
C VAL A 266 3.95 21.80 -0.81
N TYR A 267 5.19 21.45 -1.18
CA TYR A 267 6.28 22.39 -1.38
C TYR A 267 6.17 23.18 -2.71
N PRO A 268 6.05 22.55 -3.89
CA PRO A 268 5.82 23.29 -5.14
C PRO A 268 4.46 23.98 -5.13
N ALA A 269 3.45 23.40 -4.45
CA ALA A 269 2.16 24.05 -4.23
C ALA A 269 2.31 25.39 -3.49
N PHE A 270 3.09 25.42 -2.41
CA PHE A 270 3.38 26.64 -1.67
C PHE A 270 4.14 27.65 -2.51
N VAL A 271 5.19 27.25 -3.23
CA VAL A 271 5.96 28.10 -4.14
C VAL A 271 5.04 28.74 -5.17
N THR A 272 4.25 27.95 -5.89
CA THR A 272 3.32 28.43 -6.93
C THR A 272 2.27 29.35 -6.34
N TRP A 273 1.73 29.03 -5.16
CA TRP A 273 0.74 29.89 -4.48
C TRP A 273 1.28 31.26 -4.11
N LYS A 274 2.53 31.31 -3.61
CA LYS A 274 3.19 32.57 -3.21
C LYS A 274 3.72 33.39 -4.37
N THR A 275 4.33 32.74 -5.38
CA THR A 275 4.97 33.44 -6.52
C THR A 275 4.03 33.68 -7.67
N ARG A 276 2.91 32.97 -7.74
CA ARG A 276 1.99 32.90 -8.89
C ARG A 276 2.65 32.38 -10.17
N LYS A 277 3.81 31.75 -10.08
CA LYS A 277 4.54 31.13 -11.19
C LYS A 277 4.44 29.62 -11.12
N PRO A 278 4.40 28.93 -12.29
CA PRO A 278 4.42 27.46 -12.26
C PRO A 278 5.74 26.97 -11.70
N SER A 279 5.67 25.86 -10.93
CA SER A 279 6.84 25.25 -10.32
C SER A 279 6.77 23.74 -10.28
N LYS A 280 7.91 23.05 -10.25
CA LYS A 280 8.01 21.61 -10.08
C LYS A 280 9.06 21.22 -9.07
N LEU A 281 8.80 20.13 -8.36
CA LEU A 281 9.73 19.45 -7.47
C LEU A 281 9.81 17.97 -7.89
N ILE A 282 11.02 17.47 -8.09
CA ILE A 282 11.32 16.07 -8.37
C ILE A 282 12.38 15.63 -7.38
N PHE A 283 12.06 14.66 -6.54
CA PHE A 283 13.04 14.07 -5.63
C PHE A 283 14.06 13.24 -6.42
N THR A 284 15.33 13.41 -6.08
CA THR A 284 16.37 12.47 -6.47
C THR A 284 16.13 11.10 -5.82
N ARG A 285 16.87 10.07 -6.24
CA ARG A 285 16.81 8.77 -5.58
C ARG A 285 17.28 8.88 -4.13
N GLU A 286 18.34 9.64 -3.87
CA GLU A 286 18.82 9.90 -2.52
C GLU A 286 17.76 10.56 -1.64
N GLU A 287 17.13 11.64 -2.12
CA GLU A 287 16.03 12.28 -1.37
C GLU A 287 14.87 11.32 -1.09
N SER A 288 14.55 10.44 -2.04
CA SER A 288 13.53 9.39 -1.84
C SER A 288 13.94 8.33 -0.82
N GLN A 289 15.24 8.14 -0.57
CA GLN A 289 15.75 7.20 0.43
C GLN A 289 15.84 7.83 1.84
N ILE A 290 16.15 9.12 1.93
CA ILE A 290 16.43 9.78 3.22
C ILE A 290 15.28 10.63 3.76
N ALA A 291 14.26 10.94 2.95
CA ALA A 291 13.19 11.86 3.31
C ALA A 291 11.82 11.44 2.71
N SER A 292 11.55 10.15 2.72
CA SER A 292 10.27 9.56 2.34
C SER A 292 9.54 8.96 3.55
N THR A 293 8.78 7.90 3.32
CA THR A 293 8.00 7.21 4.36
C THR A 293 8.15 5.69 4.20
N PRO A 294 9.27 5.09 4.64
CA PRO A 294 9.52 3.66 4.56
C PRO A 294 8.51 2.85 5.38
N ARG A 295 8.56 1.52 5.26
CA ARG A 295 7.81 0.59 6.12
C ARG A 295 8.17 0.81 7.60
N HIS A 296 7.19 0.71 8.48
CA HIS A 296 7.40 0.72 9.93
C HIS A 296 8.33 -0.42 10.37
N GLU A 297 9.35 -0.10 11.14
CA GLU A 297 10.09 -1.06 11.94
C GLU A 297 9.21 -1.52 13.09
N MET A 298 9.12 -2.84 13.33
CA MET A 298 8.26 -3.42 14.36
C MET A 298 8.97 -4.52 15.13
N GLU A 299 8.78 -4.49 16.43
CA GLU A 299 9.06 -5.61 17.33
C GLU A 299 7.73 -6.20 17.79
N ILE A 300 7.59 -7.52 17.65
CA ILE A 300 6.35 -8.23 17.92
C ILE A 300 6.63 -9.36 18.91
N HIS A 301 6.14 -9.21 20.13
CA HIS A 301 6.15 -10.28 21.11
C HIS A 301 4.89 -11.13 20.91
N LEU A 302 5.08 -12.39 20.58
CA LEU A 302 4.00 -13.34 20.35
C LEU A 302 4.10 -14.52 21.30
N ARG A 303 3.00 -14.81 22.03
CA ARG A 303 2.77 -16.07 22.73
C ARG A 303 1.67 -16.85 22.00
N LEU A 304 1.96 -18.07 21.56
CA LEU A 304 1.02 -18.95 20.87
C LEU A 304 0.92 -20.26 21.65
N GLY A 305 -0.28 -20.58 22.13
CA GLY A 305 -0.56 -21.78 22.89
C GLY A 305 -1.33 -22.83 22.10
N ALA A 306 -0.95 -24.11 22.26
CA ALA A 306 -1.59 -25.24 21.58
C ALA A 306 -1.60 -26.51 22.46
N ASN A 307 -2.48 -27.43 22.11
CA ASN A 307 -2.49 -28.79 22.64
C ASN A 307 -1.49 -29.68 21.91
N LYS A 308 -1.17 -30.85 22.48
CA LYS A 308 -0.30 -31.89 21.86
C LYS A 308 -0.81 -32.41 20.52
N ASP A 309 -2.11 -32.35 20.27
CA ASP A 309 -2.72 -32.75 19.01
C ASP A 309 -2.54 -31.70 17.88
N GLY A 310 -1.95 -30.54 18.21
CA GLY A 310 -1.69 -29.45 17.26
C GLY A 310 -2.81 -28.40 17.19
N ARG A 311 -3.86 -28.50 18.01
CA ARG A 311 -4.93 -27.50 18.05
C ARG A 311 -4.43 -26.23 18.74
N ILE A 312 -4.44 -25.11 17.99
CA ILE A 312 -4.11 -23.78 18.50
C ILE A 312 -5.28 -23.30 19.37
N ARG A 313 -4.99 -22.89 20.60
CA ARG A 313 -5.99 -22.46 21.58
C ARG A 313 -5.93 -20.97 21.90
N GLY A 314 -4.75 -20.36 21.83
CA GLY A 314 -4.62 -18.96 22.20
C GLY A 314 -3.50 -18.25 21.45
N LEU A 315 -3.71 -16.96 21.13
CA LEU A 315 -2.71 -16.05 20.56
C LEU A 315 -2.71 -14.74 21.35
N ASP A 316 -1.54 -14.37 21.89
CA ASP A 316 -1.31 -13.11 22.56
C ASP A 316 -0.19 -12.35 21.83
N LEU A 317 -0.50 -11.20 21.29
CA LEU A 317 0.39 -10.45 20.42
C LEU A 317 0.50 -9.01 20.89
N TYR A 318 1.73 -8.58 21.20
CA TYR A 318 2.06 -7.19 21.48
C TYR A 318 2.99 -6.67 20.39
N THR A 319 2.67 -5.51 19.79
CA THR A 319 3.48 -4.87 18.78
C THR A 319 3.98 -3.51 19.25
N LEU A 320 5.31 -3.33 19.31
CA LEU A 320 5.96 -2.04 19.47
C LEU A 320 6.47 -1.56 18.11
N SER A 321 6.13 -0.34 17.71
CA SER A 321 6.52 0.18 16.39
C SER A 321 7.11 1.58 16.46
N ASN A 322 8.17 1.78 15.67
CA ASN A 322 8.79 3.06 15.42
C ASN A 322 8.09 3.79 14.27
N THR A 323 7.42 4.92 14.55
CA THR A 323 6.84 5.76 13.50
C THR A 323 7.78 6.85 13.00
N GLY A 324 8.95 7.02 13.62
CA GLY A 324 9.86 8.11 13.31
C GLY A 324 9.35 9.47 13.82
N ALA A 325 9.74 10.54 13.12
CA ALA A 325 9.53 11.92 13.57
C ALA A 325 8.08 12.40 13.46
N TYR A 326 7.23 11.75 12.69
CA TYR A 326 5.83 12.12 12.49
C TYR A 326 4.93 10.89 12.43
N GLY A 327 3.68 11.03 12.89
CA GLY A 327 2.79 9.91 13.09
C GLY A 327 2.27 9.25 11.81
N GLU A 328 2.02 10.05 10.78
CA GLU A 328 1.60 9.61 9.45
C GLU A 328 0.59 8.44 9.49
N HIS A 329 0.98 7.27 8.98
CA HIS A 329 0.17 6.06 8.93
C HIS A 329 0.35 5.14 10.15
N GLY A 330 1.12 5.55 11.16
CA GLY A 330 1.47 4.71 12.32
C GLY A 330 0.29 4.02 13.00
N PRO A 331 -0.75 4.77 13.43
CA PRO A 331 -1.87 4.18 14.16
C PRO A 331 -2.56 3.04 13.42
N THR A 332 -2.84 3.24 12.13
CA THR A 332 -3.56 2.27 11.31
C THR A 332 -2.67 1.13 10.81
N THR A 333 -1.41 1.42 10.47
CA THR A 333 -0.45 0.39 10.02
C THR A 333 -0.20 -0.64 11.11
N VAL A 334 0.09 -0.18 12.32
CA VAL A 334 0.47 -1.07 13.43
C VAL A 334 -0.71 -1.89 13.91
N GLY A 335 -1.91 -1.32 13.96
CA GLY A 335 -3.13 -2.06 14.28
C GLY A 335 -3.39 -3.25 13.35
N LEU A 336 -2.98 -3.17 12.07
CA LEU A 336 -3.15 -4.30 11.15
C LEU A 336 -2.15 -5.45 11.37
N SER A 337 -1.12 -5.29 12.19
CA SER A 337 -0.21 -6.40 12.52
C SER A 337 -0.93 -7.55 13.24
N GLY A 338 -1.87 -7.24 14.13
CA GLY A 338 -2.72 -8.24 14.79
C GLY A 338 -3.98 -8.57 14.01
N HIS A 339 -4.73 -7.54 13.57
CA HIS A 339 -6.03 -7.74 12.90
C HIS A 339 -5.96 -8.46 11.54
N LYS A 340 -4.77 -8.66 10.97
CA LYS A 340 -4.57 -9.38 9.70
C LYS A 340 -3.70 -10.64 9.84
N SER A 341 -3.29 -11.01 11.05
CA SER A 341 -2.51 -12.23 11.30
C SER A 341 -3.26 -13.23 12.17
N ILE A 342 -3.76 -12.79 13.32
CA ILE A 342 -4.53 -13.63 14.26
C ILE A 342 -5.75 -14.29 13.60
N PRO A 343 -6.54 -13.61 12.74
CA PRO A 343 -7.76 -14.21 12.19
C PRO A 343 -7.58 -15.41 11.27
N LEU A 344 -6.36 -15.70 10.78
CA LEU A 344 -6.09 -16.96 10.09
C LEU A 344 -6.42 -18.19 10.95
N TYR A 345 -6.34 -18.02 12.27
CA TYR A 345 -6.56 -19.05 13.28
C TYR A 345 -7.75 -18.67 14.18
N SER A 346 -8.86 -18.25 13.56
CA SER A 346 -10.07 -17.71 14.24
C SER A 346 -10.76 -18.68 15.18
N ASN A 347 -10.45 -19.98 15.11
CA ASN A 347 -11.00 -21.03 15.99
C ASN A 347 -10.29 -21.12 17.34
N ALA A 348 -9.31 -20.26 17.63
CA ALA A 348 -8.67 -20.16 18.94
C ALA A 348 -9.70 -19.73 20.03
N GLU A 349 -9.55 -20.27 21.24
CA GLU A 349 -10.46 -20.03 22.38
C GLU A 349 -10.33 -18.60 22.91
N ALA A 350 -9.12 -18.02 22.86
CA ALA A 350 -8.82 -16.67 23.30
C ALA A 350 -7.76 -15.99 22.46
N PHE A 351 -7.85 -14.67 22.38
CA PHE A 351 -6.76 -13.83 21.87
C PHE A 351 -6.66 -12.52 22.64
N ARG A 352 -5.47 -11.94 22.65
CA ARG A 352 -5.20 -10.56 23.02
C ARG A 352 -4.29 -9.94 21.98
N PHE A 353 -4.58 -8.71 21.57
CA PHE A 353 -3.73 -7.91 20.72
C PHE A 353 -3.60 -6.52 21.31
N THR A 354 -2.37 -6.09 21.56
CA THR A 354 -2.04 -4.77 22.08
C THR A 354 -0.93 -4.16 21.23
N TYR A 355 -0.94 -2.85 21.01
CA TYR A 355 0.18 -2.19 20.34
C TYR A 355 0.46 -0.80 20.89
N ASP A 356 1.74 -0.41 20.77
CA ASP A 356 2.24 0.94 20.99
C ASP A 356 2.98 1.42 19.73
N VAL A 357 2.70 2.66 19.32
CA VAL A 357 3.41 3.35 18.24
C VAL A 357 4.14 4.54 18.86
N VAL A 358 5.45 4.60 18.71
CA VAL A 358 6.26 5.61 19.39
C VAL A 358 6.97 6.54 18.40
N TYR A 359 7.10 7.82 18.81
CA TYR A 359 7.88 8.80 18.09
C TYR A 359 9.38 8.65 18.37
N THR A 360 10.19 8.83 17.33
CA THR A 360 11.66 8.94 17.42
C THR A 360 12.16 10.05 16.48
N ASN A 361 13.44 10.38 16.56
CA ASN A 361 14.07 11.33 15.63
C ASN A 361 14.63 10.65 14.37
N HIS A 362 13.96 9.61 13.89
CA HIS A 362 14.21 8.98 12.59
C HIS A 362 13.26 9.50 11.51
N MET A 363 13.56 9.19 10.25
CA MET A 363 12.65 9.42 9.13
C MET A 363 11.28 8.80 9.42
N SER A 364 10.20 9.54 9.11
CA SER A 364 8.84 9.06 9.39
C SER A 364 8.53 7.81 8.61
N ALA A 365 7.94 6.83 9.27
CA ALA A 365 7.42 5.65 8.61
C ALA A 365 6.03 5.91 7.99
N GLY A 366 5.64 5.12 6.99
CA GLY A 366 4.37 5.29 6.31
C GLY A 366 3.83 4.02 5.69
N ALA A 367 2.95 4.21 4.70
CA ALA A 367 2.31 3.10 4.03
C ALA A 367 3.25 2.34 3.11
N TYR A 368 3.28 1.04 3.26
CA TYR A 368 3.93 0.12 2.34
C TYR A 368 3.06 -1.12 2.17
N ARG A 369 2.96 -1.65 0.94
CA ARG A 369 2.22 -2.85 0.55
C ARG A 369 2.22 -3.91 1.65
N GLY A 370 1.03 -4.41 2.06
CA GLY A 370 0.85 -5.30 3.20
C GLY A 370 0.57 -4.60 4.54
N TYR A 371 0.90 -3.32 4.71
CA TYR A 371 0.45 -2.35 5.71
C TYR A 371 0.30 -2.92 7.13
N GLY A 372 1.41 -3.39 7.73
CA GLY A 372 1.46 -4.01 9.06
C GLY A 372 1.18 -5.53 9.08
N ALA A 373 0.28 -6.02 8.24
CA ALA A 373 -0.01 -7.45 8.15
C ALA A 373 1.24 -8.28 7.84
N THR A 374 2.15 -7.77 7.00
CA THR A 374 3.39 -8.45 6.62
C THR A 374 4.25 -8.81 7.83
N GLN A 375 4.40 -7.87 8.77
CA GLN A 375 5.17 -8.05 9.98
C GLN A 375 4.46 -9.00 10.96
N GLY A 376 3.15 -8.80 11.18
CA GLY A 376 2.34 -9.68 12.02
C GLY A 376 2.31 -11.13 11.53
N LEU A 377 2.18 -11.32 10.22
CA LEU A 377 2.19 -12.64 9.59
C LEU A 377 3.56 -13.32 9.66
N PHE A 378 4.65 -12.55 9.57
CA PHE A 378 5.98 -13.12 9.83
C PHE A 378 6.04 -13.73 11.23
N ALA A 379 5.59 -13.03 12.26
CA ALA A 379 5.58 -13.52 13.64
C ALA A 379 4.66 -14.75 13.81
N VAL A 380 3.39 -14.62 13.44
CA VAL A 380 2.39 -15.67 13.65
C VAL A 380 2.73 -16.95 12.87
N GLU A 381 3.06 -16.83 11.59
CA GLU A 381 3.36 -17.96 10.72
C GLU A 381 4.69 -18.66 11.09
N SER A 382 5.70 -17.89 11.52
CA SER A 382 6.95 -18.45 12.04
C SER A 382 6.72 -19.22 13.35
N ALA A 383 5.85 -18.72 14.24
CA ALA A 383 5.47 -19.43 15.46
C ALA A 383 4.69 -20.74 15.17
N VAL A 384 3.81 -20.72 14.17
CA VAL A 384 3.10 -21.93 13.75
C VAL A 384 4.05 -22.97 13.14
N ASN A 385 5.06 -22.55 12.36
CA ASN A 385 6.10 -23.42 11.85
C ASN A 385 6.96 -24.00 12.99
N GLU A 386 7.24 -23.20 14.03
CA GLU A 386 7.95 -23.68 15.21
C GLU A 386 7.11 -24.67 16.01
N LEU A 387 5.82 -24.39 16.19
CA LEU A 387 4.88 -25.31 16.84
C LEU A 387 4.83 -26.66 16.11
N ALA A 388 4.75 -26.64 14.77
CA ALA A 388 4.78 -27.87 13.97
C ALA A 388 6.06 -28.67 14.21
N ALA A 389 7.21 -28.01 14.23
CA ALA A 389 8.50 -28.66 14.49
C ALA A 389 8.57 -29.24 15.92
N LYS A 390 8.12 -28.53 16.96
CA LYS A 390 8.09 -29.02 18.35
C LYS A 390 7.16 -30.22 18.55
N LEU A 391 6.05 -30.25 17.81
CA LEU A 391 5.09 -31.36 17.84
C LEU A 391 5.43 -32.49 16.89
N HIS A 392 6.49 -32.38 16.10
CA HIS A 392 6.86 -33.29 15.02
C HIS A 392 5.70 -33.53 14.02
N MET A 393 4.95 -32.46 13.73
CA MET A 393 3.85 -32.45 12.77
C MET A 393 4.28 -31.77 11.48
N ASP A 394 3.65 -32.17 10.38
CA ASP A 394 3.83 -31.51 9.09
C ASP A 394 3.22 -30.08 9.15
N PRO A 395 3.94 -29.03 8.69
CA PRO A 395 3.45 -27.66 8.68
C PRO A 395 2.14 -27.44 7.88
N PHE A 396 1.88 -28.20 6.83
CA PHE A 396 0.59 -28.18 6.15
C PHE A 396 -0.50 -28.78 7.02
N LYS A 397 -0.20 -29.92 7.67
CA LYS A 397 -1.18 -30.63 8.50
C LYS A 397 -1.68 -29.81 9.68
N ILE A 398 -0.77 -29.10 10.38
CA ILE A 398 -1.17 -28.27 11.51
C ILE A 398 -2.06 -27.11 11.08
N ARG A 399 -1.83 -26.59 9.85
CA ARG A 399 -2.68 -25.53 9.26
C ARG A 399 -4.05 -26.05 8.85
N GLU A 400 -4.14 -27.18 8.18
CA GLU A 400 -5.42 -27.82 7.81
C GLU A 400 -6.38 -27.98 9.00
N MET A 401 -5.82 -28.17 10.20
CA MET A 401 -6.60 -28.36 11.44
C MET A 401 -7.09 -27.06 12.06
N ASN A 402 -6.47 -25.93 11.76
CA ASN A 402 -6.64 -24.69 12.51
C ASN A 402 -7.10 -23.49 11.69
N ILE A 403 -7.10 -23.58 10.34
CA ILE A 403 -7.42 -22.44 9.48
C ILE A 403 -8.87 -22.00 9.56
N VAL A 404 -9.09 -20.74 9.25
CA VAL A 404 -10.42 -20.14 9.04
C VAL A 404 -11.08 -20.71 7.78
N HIS A 405 -12.39 -20.93 7.83
CA HIS A 405 -13.22 -21.39 6.71
C HIS A 405 -14.30 -20.37 6.36
N GLU A 406 -14.95 -20.58 5.21
CA GLU A 406 -16.14 -19.84 4.84
C GLU A 406 -17.25 -20.07 5.88
N GLY A 407 -17.88 -18.96 6.31
CA GLY A 407 -18.90 -18.95 7.35
C GLY A 407 -18.38 -18.74 8.76
N ASP A 408 -17.09 -18.86 9.02
CA ASP A 408 -16.52 -18.64 10.35
C ASP A 408 -16.61 -17.17 10.74
N VAL A 409 -16.83 -16.91 12.03
CA VAL A 409 -16.70 -15.59 12.63
C VAL A 409 -15.24 -15.38 13.00
N MET A 410 -14.71 -14.21 12.68
CA MET A 410 -13.33 -13.83 12.96
C MET A 410 -13.26 -12.74 14.06
N PRO A 411 -13.19 -13.10 15.34
CA PRO A 411 -13.24 -12.12 16.44
C PRO A 411 -12.12 -11.06 16.34
N ALA A 412 -10.90 -11.47 16.03
CA ALA A 412 -9.75 -10.56 15.86
C ALA A 412 -9.82 -9.72 14.57
N TYR A 413 -10.77 -10.01 13.68
CA TYR A 413 -11.07 -9.21 12.47
C TYR A 413 -12.41 -8.47 12.64
N TYR A 414 -12.53 -7.77 13.76
CA TYR A 414 -13.71 -6.96 14.12
C TYR A 414 -15.03 -7.75 14.18
N GLY A 415 -14.96 -9.07 14.41
CA GLY A 415 -16.12 -9.96 14.45
C GLY A 415 -16.78 -10.21 13.07
N ALA A 416 -16.07 -9.93 11.99
CA ALA A 416 -16.58 -10.16 10.64
C ALA A 416 -16.79 -11.65 10.35
N VAL A 417 -17.85 -11.95 9.58
CA VAL A 417 -18.06 -13.30 9.02
C VAL A 417 -17.22 -13.44 7.75
N ASN A 418 -16.55 -14.56 7.60
CA ASN A 418 -15.77 -14.90 6.40
C ASN A 418 -16.72 -15.31 5.27
N THR A 419 -17.01 -14.40 4.35
CA THR A 419 -18.05 -14.57 3.31
C THR A 419 -17.62 -15.40 2.12
N SER A 420 -16.31 -15.60 1.94
CA SER A 420 -15.74 -16.42 0.86
C SER A 420 -14.32 -16.85 1.19
N CYS A 421 -14.02 -18.14 1.05
CA CYS A 421 -12.70 -18.70 1.41
C CYS A 421 -12.41 -20.00 0.65
N THR A 422 -11.19 -20.11 0.11
CA THR A 422 -10.67 -21.35 -0.49
C THR A 422 -9.26 -21.65 0.02
N LEU A 423 -8.96 -21.24 1.26
CA LEU A 423 -7.63 -21.39 1.84
C LEU A 423 -7.19 -22.85 1.95
N ASP A 424 -8.12 -23.75 2.22
CA ASP A 424 -7.93 -25.20 2.21
C ASP A 424 -7.47 -25.74 0.84
N ARG A 425 -8.11 -25.28 -0.25
CA ARG A 425 -7.70 -25.64 -1.62
C ARG A 425 -6.36 -25.02 -2.00
N CYS A 426 -6.08 -23.80 -1.54
CA CYS A 426 -4.78 -23.18 -1.73
C CYS A 426 -3.66 -23.98 -1.03
N LEU A 427 -3.91 -24.49 0.18
CA LEU A 427 -2.98 -25.38 0.89
C LEU A 427 -2.66 -26.63 0.07
N ALA A 428 -3.70 -27.36 -0.37
CA ALA A 428 -3.54 -28.57 -1.17
C ALA A 428 -2.78 -28.28 -2.49
N LYS A 429 -3.09 -27.17 -3.14
CA LYS A 429 -2.46 -26.75 -4.40
C LYS A 429 -0.98 -26.47 -4.26
N VAL A 430 -0.58 -25.68 -3.25
CA VAL A 430 0.83 -25.35 -3.02
C VAL A 430 1.63 -26.55 -2.57
N HIS A 431 1.05 -27.43 -1.74
CA HIS A 431 1.66 -28.70 -1.36
C HIS A 431 2.04 -29.55 -2.60
N GLU A 432 1.14 -29.64 -3.60
CA GLU A 432 1.39 -30.31 -4.87
C GLU A 432 2.45 -29.56 -5.72
N MET A 433 2.30 -28.22 -5.89
CA MET A 433 3.15 -27.42 -6.75
C MET A 433 4.63 -27.49 -6.36
N ILE A 434 4.94 -27.42 -5.06
CA ILE A 434 6.31 -27.45 -4.54
C ILE A 434 6.89 -28.88 -4.48
N ASN A 435 6.08 -29.92 -4.73
CA ASN A 435 6.43 -31.34 -4.49
C ASN A 435 6.85 -31.60 -3.03
N TRP A 436 6.01 -31.17 -2.08
CA TRP A 436 6.34 -31.13 -0.65
C TRP A 436 6.83 -32.47 -0.12
N ASN A 437 6.13 -33.57 -0.39
CA ASN A 437 6.48 -34.89 0.11
C ASN A 437 7.86 -35.39 -0.30
N GLU A 438 8.40 -34.89 -1.43
CA GLU A 438 9.74 -35.27 -1.90
C GLU A 438 10.84 -34.43 -1.34
N LYS A 439 10.53 -33.12 -1.06
CA LYS A 439 11.50 -32.09 -0.71
C LYS A 439 11.60 -31.81 0.77
N TYR A 440 10.51 -32.03 1.52
CA TYR A 440 10.44 -31.72 2.94
C TYR A 440 11.13 -32.78 3.80
N PRO A 441 11.85 -32.40 4.87
CA PRO A 441 12.20 -31.01 5.17
C PRO A 441 13.42 -30.51 4.38
N ARG A 442 14.39 -31.37 4.08
CA ARG A 442 15.65 -30.98 3.43
C ARG A 442 16.35 -32.13 2.74
N ARG A 443 17.32 -31.78 1.87
CA ARG A 443 18.21 -32.70 1.18
C ARG A 443 19.63 -32.14 1.20
N ASP A 444 20.58 -32.92 1.68
CA ASP A 444 22.02 -32.64 1.58
C ASP A 444 22.48 -32.84 0.13
N MET A 445 23.09 -31.82 -0.45
CA MET A 445 23.62 -31.83 -1.82
C MET A 445 25.11 -32.09 -1.89
N GLY A 446 25.77 -32.20 -0.73
CA GLY A 446 27.24 -32.27 -0.60
C GLY A 446 27.91 -30.88 -0.72
N ASN A 447 29.19 -30.82 -0.41
CA ASN A 447 30.03 -29.60 -0.46
C ASN A 447 29.40 -28.40 0.31
N GLY A 448 28.89 -28.65 1.49
CA GLY A 448 28.32 -27.62 2.34
C GLY A 448 26.96 -27.06 1.86
N LYS A 449 26.33 -27.65 0.82
CA LYS A 449 25.07 -27.16 0.27
C LYS A 449 23.88 -28.00 0.71
N ILE A 450 22.86 -27.34 1.22
CA ILE A 450 21.62 -27.97 1.70
C ILE A 450 20.42 -27.33 0.99
N ARG A 451 19.60 -28.15 0.34
CA ARG A 451 18.29 -27.74 -0.18
C ARG A 451 17.20 -28.03 0.82
N ALA A 452 16.30 -27.09 1.00
CA ALA A 452 15.18 -27.25 1.91
C ALA A 452 13.95 -26.48 1.41
N VAL A 453 12.81 -26.82 1.96
CA VAL A 453 11.53 -26.14 1.67
C VAL A 453 10.90 -25.65 2.96
N GLY A 454 10.13 -24.57 2.86
CA GLY A 454 9.34 -24.01 3.95
C GLY A 454 8.08 -23.35 3.42
N MET A 455 7.11 -23.09 4.29
CA MET A 455 5.83 -22.55 3.88
C MET A 455 5.28 -21.49 4.82
N GLY A 456 4.30 -20.71 4.34
CA GLY A 456 3.54 -19.76 5.12
C GLY A 456 2.22 -19.41 4.46
N MET A 457 1.29 -18.91 5.25
CA MET A 457 -0.01 -18.41 4.80
C MET A 457 -0.14 -16.92 5.01
N ALA A 458 -1.13 -16.33 4.37
CA ALA A 458 -1.46 -14.92 4.55
C ALA A 458 -2.94 -14.63 4.32
N MET A 459 -3.38 -13.56 4.97
CA MET A 459 -4.61 -12.87 4.64
C MET A 459 -4.37 -11.36 4.54
N GLN A 460 -5.34 -10.66 3.95
CA GLN A 460 -5.38 -9.18 3.91
C GLN A 460 -6.85 -8.73 3.88
N GLY A 461 -7.14 -7.47 3.62
CA GLY A 461 -8.50 -6.98 3.41
C GLY A 461 -8.73 -6.54 1.96
N SER A 462 -9.99 -6.31 1.64
CA SER A 462 -10.45 -5.71 0.37
C SER A 462 -11.09 -4.35 0.67
N GLY A 463 -10.26 -3.32 0.83
CA GLY A 463 -10.67 -2.00 1.32
C GLY A 463 -10.82 -1.95 2.84
N ILE A 464 -11.25 -0.79 3.34
CA ILE A 464 -11.54 -0.53 4.76
C ILE A 464 -13.05 -0.54 4.96
N SER A 465 -13.53 -1.50 5.74
CA SER A 465 -14.95 -1.73 6.05
C SER A 465 -15.63 -0.46 6.57
N GLY A 466 -16.74 -0.07 5.95
CA GLY A 466 -17.55 1.08 6.35
C GLY A 466 -16.90 2.45 6.18
N MET A 467 -15.74 2.55 5.53
CA MET A 467 -14.98 3.80 5.39
C MET A 467 -14.56 4.10 3.95
N ASP A 468 -14.05 3.10 3.21
CA ASP A 468 -13.63 3.32 1.83
C ASP A 468 -14.83 3.49 0.91
N VAL A 469 -14.74 4.51 0.06
CA VAL A 469 -15.75 4.89 -0.91
C VAL A 469 -15.14 4.91 -2.30
N GLY A 470 -15.78 4.25 -3.24
CA GLY A 470 -15.46 4.33 -4.65
C GLY A 470 -16.69 4.81 -5.43
N SER A 471 -16.48 5.72 -6.36
CA SER A 471 -17.55 6.18 -7.24
C SER A 471 -17.11 6.10 -8.70
N ALA A 472 -18.08 5.89 -9.57
CA ALA A 472 -17.89 5.89 -11.01
C ALA A 472 -18.99 6.66 -11.71
N THR A 473 -18.67 7.32 -12.82
CA THR A 473 -19.65 7.86 -13.75
C THR A 473 -19.44 7.17 -15.10
N LEU A 474 -20.50 6.67 -15.66
CA LEU A 474 -20.52 6.03 -16.98
C LEU A 474 -21.54 6.72 -17.85
N LYS A 475 -21.14 7.14 -19.06
CA LYS A 475 -22.02 7.82 -20.01
C LYS A 475 -21.86 7.26 -21.42
N VAL A 476 -22.96 7.32 -22.17
CA VAL A 476 -22.93 7.14 -23.62
C VAL A 476 -22.64 8.49 -24.28
N ASN A 477 -21.64 8.52 -25.18
CA ASN A 477 -21.35 9.70 -25.97
C ASN A 477 -22.18 9.68 -27.28
N ASP A 478 -22.10 10.76 -28.05
CA ASP A 478 -22.57 10.81 -29.41
C ASP A 478 -22.01 9.62 -30.22
N GLU A 479 -22.76 9.15 -31.22
CA GLU A 479 -22.41 7.98 -32.04
C GLU A 479 -22.30 6.63 -31.30
N GLY A 480 -22.59 6.56 -29.96
CA GLY A 480 -22.77 5.29 -29.26
C GLY A 480 -21.50 4.61 -28.75
N PHE A 481 -20.53 5.36 -28.23
CA PHE A 481 -19.42 4.84 -27.44
C PHE A 481 -19.49 5.34 -25.98
N TYR A 482 -18.65 4.79 -25.09
CA TYR A 482 -18.76 5.06 -23.65
C TYR A 482 -17.57 5.85 -23.10
N THR A 483 -17.83 6.68 -22.10
CA THR A 483 -16.80 7.25 -21.23
C THR A 483 -17.03 6.79 -19.79
N LEU A 484 -15.99 6.22 -19.19
CA LEU A 484 -15.92 5.83 -17.79
C LEU A 484 -15.03 6.83 -17.03
N LEU A 485 -15.63 7.59 -16.12
CA LEU A 485 -14.91 8.48 -15.19
C LEU A 485 -14.78 7.78 -13.84
N ILE A 486 -13.57 7.70 -13.31
CA ILE A 486 -13.24 7.07 -12.02
C ILE A 486 -12.35 7.98 -11.18
N GLY A 487 -12.51 7.94 -9.86
CA GLY A 487 -11.63 8.64 -8.93
C GLY A 487 -10.37 7.86 -8.56
N ALA A 488 -10.34 6.55 -8.82
CA ALA A 488 -9.22 5.67 -8.54
C ALA A 488 -7.98 5.99 -9.41
N ALA A 489 -6.79 5.84 -8.82
CA ALA A 489 -5.52 6.13 -9.49
C ALA A 489 -4.81 4.84 -9.94
N ASP A 490 -4.59 4.68 -11.24
CA ASP A 490 -3.73 3.59 -11.76
C ASP A 490 -2.25 3.92 -11.50
N MET A 491 -1.64 3.21 -10.55
CA MET A 491 -0.23 3.33 -10.19
C MET A 491 0.66 2.26 -10.84
N GLY A 492 0.18 1.63 -11.91
CA GLY A 492 0.81 0.50 -12.60
C GLY A 492 0.06 -0.82 -12.42
N THR A 493 -0.99 -0.85 -11.61
CA THR A 493 -1.83 -2.03 -11.34
C THR A 493 -2.68 -2.45 -12.52
N GLY A 494 -2.97 -1.52 -13.45
CA GLY A 494 -3.87 -1.75 -14.58
C GLY A 494 -5.34 -1.57 -14.23
N CYS A 495 -5.65 -0.82 -13.16
CA CYS A 495 -7.04 -0.62 -12.73
C CYS A 495 -7.90 0.08 -13.80
N ASP A 496 -7.35 0.99 -14.60
CA ASP A 496 -8.04 1.60 -15.73
C ASP A 496 -8.58 0.52 -16.71
N THR A 497 -7.83 -0.56 -16.89
CA THR A 497 -8.21 -1.70 -17.75
C THR A 497 -9.22 -2.62 -17.05
N THR A 498 -8.97 -2.98 -15.80
CA THR A 498 -9.84 -3.93 -15.07
C THR A 498 -11.22 -3.32 -14.79
N LEU A 499 -11.30 -2.03 -14.48
CA LEU A 499 -12.57 -1.34 -14.30
C LEU A 499 -13.35 -1.20 -15.62
N ALA A 500 -12.65 -0.97 -16.75
CA ALA A 500 -13.26 -1.02 -18.06
C ALA A 500 -13.78 -2.43 -18.43
N GLN A 501 -13.07 -3.51 -18.03
CA GLN A 501 -13.54 -4.88 -18.23
C GLN A 501 -14.86 -5.17 -17.49
N ILE A 502 -14.99 -4.67 -16.25
CA ILE A 502 -16.23 -4.78 -15.47
C ILE A 502 -17.39 -4.08 -16.19
N ALA A 503 -17.17 -2.84 -16.68
CA ALA A 503 -18.20 -2.11 -17.43
C ALA A 503 -18.56 -2.82 -18.76
N ALA A 504 -17.54 -3.28 -19.50
CA ALA A 504 -17.70 -3.95 -20.78
C ALA A 504 -18.46 -5.28 -20.67
N GLU A 505 -18.27 -6.03 -19.57
CA GLU A 505 -19.02 -7.27 -19.30
C GLU A 505 -20.53 -7.01 -19.20
N VAL A 506 -20.92 -5.98 -18.43
CA VAL A 506 -22.33 -5.63 -18.24
C VAL A 506 -22.95 -5.05 -19.51
N LEU A 507 -22.18 -4.21 -20.23
CA LEU A 507 -22.65 -3.54 -21.44
C LEU A 507 -22.50 -4.39 -22.70
N GLU A 508 -21.95 -5.59 -22.60
CA GLU A 508 -21.71 -6.51 -23.72
C GLU A 508 -20.92 -5.89 -24.88
N CYS A 509 -20.01 -4.96 -24.59
CA CYS A 509 -19.24 -4.23 -25.58
C CYS A 509 -17.74 -4.56 -25.56
N GLY A 510 -17.01 -4.16 -26.60
CA GLY A 510 -15.55 -4.26 -26.62
C GLY A 510 -14.89 -3.21 -25.73
N LEU A 511 -13.71 -3.53 -25.16
CA LEU A 511 -12.95 -2.57 -24.35
C LEU A 511 -12.59 -1.28 -25.10
N ASP A 512 -12.41 -1.36 -26.41
CA ASP A 512 -12.06 -0.20 -27.25
C ASP A 512 -13.20 0.79 -27.37
N ASN A 513 -14.44 0.36 -27.09
CA ASN A 513 -15.62 1.24 -27.05
C ASN A 513 -15.73 2.04 -25.75
N ILE A 514 -14.83 1.83 -24.78
CA ILE A 514 -14.83 2.53 -23.50
C ILE A 514 -13.59 3.40 -23.36
N THR A 515 -13.75 4.71 -23.34
CA THR A 515 -12.69 5.65 -22.96
C THR A 515 -12.67 5.76 -21.44
N VAL A 516 -11.49 5.58 -20.83
CA VAL A 516 -11.33 5.72 -19.37
C VAL A 516 -10.62 7.02 -19.05
N PHE A 517 -11.19 7.79 -18.14
CA PHE A 517 -10.58 8.99 -17.59
C PHE A 517 -10.57 8.90 -16.07
N GLY A 518 -9.38 8.92 -15.48
CA GLY A 518 -9.21 8.67 -14.04
C GLY A 518 -8.48 9.76 -13.28
N ALA A 519 -8.94 9.96 -12.06
CA ALA A 519 -8.32 10.70 -10.98
C ALA A 519 -8.01 12.19 -11.28
N ASP A 520 -9.09 12.96 -11.40
CA ASP A 520 -9.10 14.42 -11.42
C ASP A 520 -10.17 14.92 -10.43
N THR A 521 -9.79 15.73 -9.47
CA THR A 521 -10.69 16.17 -8.39
C THR A 521 -11.83 17.09 -8.84
N ASP A 522 -11.78 17.63 -10.06
CA ASP A 522 -12.84 18.48 -10.59
C ASP A 522 -13.85 17.70 -11.47
N THR A 523 -13.38 16.65 -12.17
CA THR A 523 -14.21 15.94 -13.15
C THR A 523 -14.53 14.50 -12.78
N SER A 524 -13.64 13.83 -12.02
CA SER A 524 -13.93 12.47 -11.54
C SER A 524 -14.84 12.50 -10.31
N PRO A 525 -15.75 11.52 -10.17
CA PRO A 525 -16.49 11.37 -8.92
C PRO A 525 -15.54 11.01 -7.76
N TYR A 526 -15.98 11.24 -6.52
CA TYR A 526 -15.16 11.02 -5.34
C TYR A 526 -14.74 9.54 -5.20
N ASP A 527 -13.49 9.34 -4.85
CA ASP A 527 -12.91 8.04 -4.52
C ASP A 527 -11.91 8.23 -3.38
N SER A 528 -11.89 7.32 -2.43
CA SER A 528 -10.96 7.38 -1.29
C SER A 528 -9.51 7.30 -1.72
N GLY A 529 -9.23 6.69 -2.88
CA GLY A 529 -7.88 6.52 -3.42
C GLY A 529 -7.50 5.05 -3.62
N SER A 530 -6.42 4.83 -4.34
CA SER A 530 -5.93 3.48 -4.63
C SER A 530 -4.98 3.00 -3.54
N TYR A 531 -5.54 2.54 -2.42
CA TYR A 531 -4.85 1.97 -1.26
C TYR A 531 -5.72 0.88 -0.62
N ALA A 532 -5.23 0.23 0.46
CA ALA A 532 -5.92 -0.86 1.17
C ALA A 532 -6.48 -1.95 0.25
N SER A 533 -5.92 -2.08 -0.95
CA SER A 533 -6.36 -3.01 -2.00
C SER A 533 -7.85 -2.85 -2.38
N SER A 534 -8.40 -1.62 -2.26
CA SER A 534 -9.83 -1.34 -2.39
C SER A 534 -10.34 -1.30 -3.84
N THR A 535 -9.51 -0.88 -4.80
CA THR A 535 -9.94 -0.43 -6.13
C THR A 535 -10.84 -1.43 -6.86
N THR A 536 -10.42 -2.70 -6.99
CA THR A 536 -11.23 -3.71 -7.70
C THR A 536 -12.53 -4.02 -6.96
N TYR A 537 -12.47 -4.15 -5.64
CA TYR A 537 -13.62 -4.53 -4.82
C TYR A 537 -14.62 -3.36 -4.65
N ILE A 538 -14.14 -2.17 -4.26
CA ILE A 538 -14.99 -1.01 -3.95
C ILE A 538 -15.36 -0.24 -5.23
N THR A 539 -14.37 0.30 -5.95
CA THR A 539 -14.60 1.10 -7.17
C THR A 539 -15.16 0.22 -8.29
N GLY A 540 -14.70 -1.05 -8.39
CA GLY A 540 -15.25 -2.01 -9.35
C GLY A 540 -16.73 -2.31 -9.12
N LYS A 541 -17.19 -2.36 -7.87
CA LYS A 541 -18.62 -2.52 -7.56
C LYS A 541 -19.43 -1.29 -7.92
N ALA A 542 -18.88 -0.09 -7.75
CA ALA A 542 -19.50 1.15 -8.22
C ALA A 542 -19.63 1.15 -9.75
N VAL A 543 -18.61 0.70 -10.48
CA VAL A 543 -18.63 0.56 -11.95
C VAL A 543 -19.69 -0.46 -12.39
N GLU A 544 -19.78 -1.63 -11.73
CA GLU A 544 -20.80 -2.65 -12.02
C GLU A 544 -22.20 -2.07 -11.86
N LYS A 545 -22.48 -1.36 -10.75
CA LYS A 545 -23.75 -0.68 -10.50
C LYS A 545 -24.07 0.37 -11.57
N CYS A 546 -23.08 1.21 -11.93
CA CYS A 546 -23.23 2.19 -13.00
C CYS A 546 -23.61 1.53 -14.32
N ALA A 547 -22.90 0.48 -14.70
CA ALA A 547 -23.12 -0.19 -15.98
C ALA A 547 -24.50 -0.88 -16.04
N LEU A 548 -24.95 -1.53 -14.96
CA LEU A 548 -26.27 -2.13 -14.87
C LEU A 548 -27.37 -1.09 -15.03
N LYS A 549 -27.25 0.06 -14.36
CA LYS A 549 -28.23 1.14 -14.43
C LYS A 549 -28.23 1.83 -15.78
N LEU A 550 -27.04 2.05 -16.38
CA LEU A 550 -26.94 2.62 -17.72
C LEU A 550 -27.54 1.68 -18.77
N ARG A 551 -27.27 0.37 -18.68
CA ARG A 551 -27.91 -0.65 -19.54
C ARG A 551 -29.43 -0.58 -19.48
N SER A 552 -29.99 -0.46 -18.26
CA SER A 552 -31.44 -0.28 -18.08
C SER A 552 -31.98 0.99 -18.76
N GLN A 553 -31.26 2.11 -18.67
CA GLN A 553 -31.66 3.35 -19.36
C GLN A 553 -31.57 3.21 -20.89
N ILE A 554 -30.56 2.53 -21.42
CA ILE A 554 -30.40 2.21 -22.85
C ILE A 554 -31.63 1.39 -23.32
N CYS A 555 -31.96 0.31 -22.60
CA CYS A 555 -33.13 -0.51 -22.93
C CYS A 555 -34.42 0.27 -22.85
N LYS A 556 -34.61 1.11 -21.86
CA LYS A 556 -35.79 1.96 -21.70
C LYS A 556 -36.01 2.91 -22.87
N LEU A 557 -34.94 3.64 -23.27
CA LEU A 557 -35.04 4.53 -24.42
C LEU A 557 -35.21 3.75 -25.74
N GLY A 558 -34.51 2.62 -25.89
CA GLY A 558 -34.68 1.73 -27.04
C GLY A 558 -36.11 1.20 -27.17
N ALA A 559 -36.76 0.80 -26.08
CA ALA A 559 -38.14 0.36 -26.06
C ALA A 559 -39.12 1.49 -26.50
N GLN A 560 -38.88 2.72 -26.03
CA GLN A 560 -39.67 3.89 -26.48
C GLN A 560 -39.50 4.13 -27.99
N LEU A 561 -38.29 4.04 -28.53
CA LEU A 561 -38.05 4.22 -29.95
C LEU A 561 -38.64 3.09 -30.81
N LEU A 562 -38.79 1.90 -30.24
CA LEU A 562 -39.37 0.71 -30.88
C LEU A 562 -40.89 0.62 -30.65
N ASP A 563 -41.49 1.56 -29.91
CA ASP A 563 -42.90 1.57 -29.51
C ASP A 563 -43.35 0.23 -28.88
N CYS A 564 -42.62 -0.19 -27.83
CA CYS A 564 -42.85 -1.43 -27.09
C CYS A 564 -42.54 -1.29 -25.59
N SER A 565 -42.86 -2.33 -24.81
CA SER A 565 -42.55 -2.36 -23.37
C SER A 565 -41.05 -2.59 -23.11
N GLU A 566 -40.52 -2.02 -22.02
CA GLU A 566 -39.15 -2.25 -21.53
C GLU A 566 -38.88 -3.74 -21.27
N ASN A 567 -39.91 -4.54 -20.95
CA ASN A 567 -39.76 -5.98 -20.68
C ASN A 567 -39.67 -6.81 -21.97
N ASP A 568 -39.97 -6.21 -23.13
CA ASP A 568 -39.98 -6.89 -24.41
C ASP A 568 -38.74 -6.64 -25.26
N VAL A 569 -37.73 -5.98 -24.69
CA VAL A 569 -36.48 -5.66 -25.38
C VAL A 569 -35.28 -6.30 -24.73
N GLU A 570 -34.27 -6.58 -25.54
CA GLU A 570 -32.93 -7.02 -25.16
C GLU A 570 -31.87 -6.08 -25.76
N PHE A 571 -30.68 -6.03 -25.13
CA PHE A 571 -29.55 -5.26 -25.59
C PHE A 571 -28.32 -6.18 -25.74
N ASP A 572 -27.71 -6.20 -26.93
CA ASP A 572 -26.58 -7.04 -27.30
C ASP A 572 -25.23 -6.29 -27.32
N GLY A 573 -25.18 -5.07 -26.73
CA GLY A 573 -23.99 -4.21 -26.74
C GLY A 573 -23.89 -3.27 -27.95
N LYS A 574 -24.74 -3.42 -28.95
CA LYS A 574 -24.76 -2.59 -30.18
C LYS A 574 -26.14 -2.10 -30.51
N THR A 575 -27.17 -2.93 -30.32
CA THR A 575 -28.57 -2.65 -30.66
C THR A 575 -29.46 -3.05 -29.52
N VAL A 576 -30.58 -2.29 -29.39
CA VAL A 576 -31.74 -2.73 -28.63
C VAL A 576 -32.74 -3.28 -29.63
N PHE A 577 -33.21 -4.49 -29.38
CA PHE A 577 -34.14 -5.20 -30.26
C PHE A 577 -35.27 -5.84 -29.48
N THR A 578 -36.41 -6.09 -30.16
CA THR A 578 -37.55 -6.76 -29.49
C THR A 578 -37.29 -8.26 -29.40
N SER A 579 -37.54 -8.87 -28.23
CA SER A 579 -37.36 -10.32 -28.00
C SER A 579 -38.23 -11.18 -28.93
N ALA A 580 -39.39 -10.67 -29.33
CA ALA A 580 -40.32 -11.37 -30.22
C ALA A 580 -39.89 -11.34 -31.69
N ASP A 581 -39.23 -10.26 -32.14
CA ASP A 581 -38.75 -10.07 -33.50
C ASP A 581 -37.41 -9.29 -33.49
N PRO A 582 -36.25 -9.97 -33.46
CA PRO A 582 -34.95 -9.31 -33.42
C PRO A 582 -34.61 -8.43 -34.63
N SER A 583 -35.38 -8.51 -35.74
CA SER A 583 -35.22 -7.61 -36.88
C SER A 583 -35.75 -6.20 -36.58
N LYS A 584 -36.64 -6.08 -35.61
CA LYS A 584 -37.12 -4.80 -35.07
C LYS A 584 -36.14 -4.30 -34.02
N SER A 585 -35.20 -3.47 -34.46
CA SER A 585 -34.07 -3.02 -33.62
C SER A 585 -33.73 -1.55 -33.86
N VAL A 586 -33.07 -0.94 -32.88
CA VAL A 586 -32.50 0.42 -32.95
C VAL A 586 -31.05 0.39 -32.49
N SER A 587 -30.19 1.09 -33.21
CA SER A 587 -28.74 1.10 -32.87
C SER A 587 -28.44 1.94 -31.62
N LEU A 588 -27.36 1.63 -30.92
CA LEU A 588 -26.87 2.43 -29.78
C LEU A 588 -26.59 3.89 -30.21
N GLY A 589 -26.10 4.11 -31.43
CA GLY A 589 -25.89 5.46 -31.99
C GLY A 589 -27.19 6.25 -32.14
N ASP A 590 -28.27 5.62 -32.67
CA ASP A 590 -29.57 6.26 -32.78
C ASP A 590 -30.18 6.54 -31.40
N ILE A 591 -30.00 5.60 -30.45
CA ILE A 591 -30.40 5.78 -29.04
C ILE A 591 -29.69 6.96 -28.41
N ALA A 592 -28.35 7.07 -28.60
CA ALA A 592 -27.54 8.18 -28.11
C ALA A 592 -28.04 9.52 -28.69
N THR A 593 -28.29 9.55 -30.00
CA THR A 593 -28.82 10.74 -30.70
C THR A 593 -30.20 11.13 -30.16
N ALA A 594 -31.10 10.17 -30.00
CA ALA A 594 -32.43 10.41 -29.47
C ALA A 594 -32.40 10.94 -28.02
N SER A 595 -31.50 10.44 -27.20
CA SER A 595 -31.25 10.93 -25.84
C SER A 595 -30.90 12.43 -25.80
N MET A 596 -30.14 12.92 -26.79
CA MET A 596 -29.70 14.31 -26.86
C MET A 596 -30.76 15.25 -27.45
N PHE A 597 -31.61 14.76 -28.35
CA PHE A 597 -32.47 15.58 -29.22
C PHE A 597 -33.98 15.34 -29.07
N GLY A 598 -34.48 14.94 -27.93
CA GLY A 598 -35.92 14.92 -27.80
C GLY A 598 -36.52 13.97 -26.76
N HIS A 599 -35.75 13.30 -26.03
CA HIS A 599 -36.18 12.43 -24.95
C HIS A 599 -35.50 12.83 -23.66
N ASP A 600 -36.23 13.08 -22.58
CA ASP A 600 -35.73 13.46 -21.26
C ASP A 600 -35.15 12.24 -20.50
N ILE A 601 -34.39 11.37 -21.18
CA ILE A 601 -33.72 10.22 -20.59
C ILE A 601 -32.21 10.41 -20.75
N PRO A 602 -31.53 10.88 -19.72
CA PRO A 602 -30.07 11.03 -19.78
C PRO A 602 -29.41 9.65 -19.82
N LEU A 603 -28.42 9.47 -20.72
CA LEU A 603 -27.58 8.28 -20.79
C LEU A 603 -26.26 8.52 -20.04
N GLU A 604 -26.37 9.01 -18.83
CA GLU A 604 -25.28 9.23 -17.89
C GLU A 604 -25.71 8.78 -16.50
N VAL A 605 -24.88 7.96 -15.87
CA VAL A 605 -25.12 7.40 -14.53
C VAL A 605 -23.90 7.60 -13.67
N THR A 606 -24.10 8.10 -12.46
CA THR A 606 -23.09 8.12 -11.40
C THR A 606 -23.55 7.24 -10.24
N GLU A 607 -22.73 6.31 -9.83
CA GLU A 607 -22.97 5.44 -8.67
C GLU A 607 -21.80 5.47 -7.71
N THR A 608 -22.14 5.32 -6.43
CA THR A 608 -21.18 5.25 -5.33
C THR A 608 -21.35 3.91 -4.62
N HIS A 609 -20.23 3.34 -4.20
CA HIS A 609 -20.22 2.15 -3.36
C HIS A 609 -19.31 2.33 -2.15
N MET A 610 -19.84 1.95 -1.00
CA MET A 610 -19.14 1.75 0.25
C MET A 610 -19.52 0.36 0.75
N SER A 611 -18.55 -0.48 1.06
CA SER A 611 -18.85 -1.81 1.59
C SER A 611 -18.80 -1.82 3.13
N PRO A 612 -19.82 -2.39 3.80
CA PRO A 612 -19.75 -2.64 5.23
C PRO A 612 -18.80 -3.79 5.59
N LEU A 613 -18.29 -4.52 4.59
CA LEU A 613 -17.40 -5.66 4.73
C LEU A 613 -16.07 -5.39 4.04
N SER A 614 -15.03 -6.05 4.52
CA SER A 614 -13.70 -6.11 3.91
C SER A 614 -13.30 -7.58 3.77
N PRO A 615 -13.86 -8.32 2.78
CA PRO A 615 -13.62 -9.76 2.66
C PRO A 615 -12.14 -10.04 2.40
N PRO A 616 -11.54 -10.99 3.15
CA PRO A 616 -10.13 -11.25 3.01
C PRO A 616 -9.79 -12.00 1.71
N PRO A 617 -8.81 -11.57 0.93
CA PRO A 617 -8.05 -12.44 0.06
C PRO A 617 -7.11 -13.28 0.90
N TYR A 618 -6.82 -14.50 0.45
CA TYR A 618 -5.91 -15.44 1.10
C TYR A 618 -4.78 -15.86 0.16
N MET A 619 -3.65 -16.25 0.74
CA MET A 619 -2.52 -16.79 -0.01
C MET A 619 -1.81 -17.85 0.81
N VAL A 620 -1.44 -18.93 0.15
CA VAL A 620 -0.44 -19.89 0.62
C VAL A 620 0.79 -19.75 -0.23
N GLY A 621 1.97 -19.73 0.38
CA GLY A 621 3.25 -19.69 -0.32
C GLY A 621 4.22 -20.72 0.23
N ALA A 622 5.02 -21.33 -0.65
CA ALA A 622 6.12 -22.21 -0.27
C ALA A 622 7.40 -21.85 -1.02
N ALA A 623 8.50 -21.81 -0.29
CA ALA A 623 9.84 -21.50 -0.79
C ALA A 623 10.72 -22.74 -0.85
N GLY A 624 11.45 -22.93 -1.96
CA GLY A 624 12.56 -23.87 -2.07
C GLY A 624 13.87 -23.12 -2.14
N VAL A 625 14.76 -23.36 -1.18
CA VAL A 625 16.07 -22.67 -1.07
C VAL A 625 17.24 -23.66 -1.16
N GLU A 626 18.41 -23.16 -1.55
CA GLU A 626 19.71 -23.82 -1.36
C GLU A 626 20.54 -22.90 -0.46
N VAL A 627 20.95 -23.43 0.69
CA VAL A 627 21.81 -22.75 1.66
C VAL A 627 23.22 -23.31 1.55
N ASP A 628 24.19 -22.43 1.38
CA ASP A 628 25.60 -22.74 1.48
C ASP A 628 26.04 -22.53 2.93
N THR A 629 26.42 -23.59 3.63
CA THR A 629 26.74 -23.54 5.07
C THR A 629 28.10 -22.94 5.35
N GLU A 630 29.00 -22.84 4.36
CA GLU A 630 30.30 -22.22 4.53
C GLU A 630 30.26 -20.71 4.42
N THR A 631 29.40 -20.20 3.50
CA THR A 631 29.30 -18.76 3.22
C THR A 631 28.06 -18.11 3.81
N GLY A 632 27.05 -18.90 4.19
CA GLY A 632 25.73 -18.43 4.60
C GLY A 632 24.85 -17.96 3.43
N GLU A 633 25.29 -18.09 2.18
CA GLU A 633 24.53 -17.66 1.01
C GLU A 633 23.23 -18.47 0.87
N VAL A 634 22.13 -17.77 0.67
CA VAL A 634 20.81 -18.38 0.38
C VAL A 634 20.45 -18.08 -1.07
N LYS A 635 20.30 -19.16 -1.84
CA LYS A 635 19.78 -19.09 -3.20
C LYS A 635 18.33 -19.54 -3.23
N LEU A 636 17.42 -18.63 -3.58
CA LEU A 636 16.04 -18.99 -3.81
C LEU A 636 15.93 -19.74 -5.14
N LEU A 637 15.56 -21.01 -5.09
CA LEU A 637 15.43 -21.88 -6.27
C LEU A 637 14.05 -21.75 -6.91
N GLU A 638 13.01 -21.72 -6.06
CA GLU A 638 11.62 -21.61 -6.49
C GLU A 638 10.76 -21.00 -5.37
N PHE A 639 9.69 -20.34 -5.78
CA PHE A 639 8.61 -19.89 -4.91
C PHE A 639 7.28 -20.22 -5.56
N ASP A 640 6.48 -21.05 -4.91
CA ASP A 640 5.18 -21.48 -5.37
C ASP A 640 4.09 -20.86 -4.51
N ALA A 641 3.07 -20.30 -5.16
CA ALA A 641 1.99 -19.63 -4.48
C ALA A 641 0.64 -19.96 -5.08
N CYS A 642 -0.36 -20.07 -4.22
CA CYS A 642 -1.77 -20.11 -4.61
C CYS A 642 -2.52 -18.98 -3.89
N VAL A 643 -3.31 -18.23 -4.66
CA VAL A 643 -4.01 -17.03 -4.16
C VAL A 643 -5.51 -17.20 -4.37
N ASP A 644 -6.28 -16.97 -3.31
CA ASP A 644 -7.72 -16.73 -3.37
C ASP A 644 -7.99 -15.21 -3.37
N CYS A 645 -8.24 -14.66 -4.54
CA CYS A 645 -8.67 -13.29 -4.75
C CYS A 645 -10.11 -13.20 -5.30
N GLY A 646 -10.93 -14.23 -5.06
CA GLY A 646 -12.21 -14.39 -5.74
C GLY A 646 -12.03 -14.58 -7.25
N THR A 647 -12.89 -14.01 -8.05
CA THR A 647 -12.77 -14.04 -9.52
C THR A 647 -11.68 -13.04 -9.98
N PRO A 648 -10.56 -13.47 -10.57
CA PRO A 648 -9.59 -12.56 -11.18
C PRO A 648 -10.22 -11.84 -12.37
N ILE A 649 -10.41 -10.52 -12.29
CA ILE A 649 -11.00 -9.74 -13.39
C ILE A 649 -10.12 -9.84 -14.65
N ASN A 650 -8.80 -9.71 -14.48
CA ASN A 650 -7.82 -9.91 -15.54
C ASN A 650 -6.69 -10.83 -15.02
N PRO A 651 -6.68 -12.12 -15.40
CA PRO A 651 -5.73 -13.10 -14.86
C PRO A 651 -4.26 -12.73 -15.08
N ASN A 652 -3.89 -12.10 -16.19
CA ASN A 652 -2.51 -11.70 -16.46
C ASN A 652 -2.07 -10.56 -15.55
N LEU A 653 -2.90 -9.52 -15.40
CA LEU A 653 -2.57 -8.39 -14.51
C LEU A 653 -2.56 -8.84 -13.05
N THR A 654 -3.46 -9.75 -12.68
CA THR A 654 -3.51 -10.35 -11.34
C THR A 654 -2.23 -11.12 -11.03
N ARG A 655 -1.74 -11.94 -11.97
CA ARG A 655 -0.48 -12.69 -11.83
C ARG A 655 0.73 -11.76 -11.67
N VAL A 656 0.83 -10.72 -12.50
CA VAL A 656 1.93 -9.73 -12.40
C VAL A 656 1.95 -9.05 -11.04
N GLN A 657 0.77 -8.76 -10.45
CA GLN A 657 0.69 -8.21 -9.09
C GLN A 657 1.19 -9.22 -8.04
N ALA A 658 0.86 -10.49 -8.20
CA ALA A 658 1.33 -11.54 -7.28
C ALA A 658 2.85 -11.71 -7.36
N GLU A 659 3.40 -11.89 -8.54
CA GLU A 659 4.85 -12.03 -8.76
C GLU A 659 5.63 -10.82 -8.22
N GLY A 660 5.13 -9.60 -8.47
CA GLY A 660 5.77 -8.37 -7.98
C GLY A 660 5.71 -8.23 -6.45
N GLY A 661 4.65 -8.68 -5.79
CA GLY A 661 4.56 -8.66 -4.32
C GLY A 661 5.43 -9.73 -3.67
N ILE A 662 5.48 -10.92 -4.24
CA ILE A 662 6.39 -12.00 -3.80
C ILE A 662 7.83 -11.50 -3.84
N LEU A 663 8.26 -10.83 -4.92
CA LEU A 663 9.62 -10.28 -5.03
C LEU A 663 9.94 -9.28 -3.92
N GLN A 664 9.01 -8.40 -3.56
CA GLN A 664 9.21 -7.46 -2.45
C GLN A 664 9.34 -8.20 -1.11
N GLY A 665 8.54 -9.25 -0.87
CA GLY A 665 8.65 -10.08 0.33
C GLY A 665 9.98 -10.84 0.41
N ILE A 666 10.50 -11.33 -0.71
CA ILE A 666 11.84 -11.95 -0.78
C ILE A 666 12.92 -10.94 -0.36
N GLY A 667 12.85 -9.71 -0.89
CA GLY A 667 13.79 -8.65 -0.53
C GLY A 667 13.78 -8.33 0.97
N MET A 668 12.59 -8.17 1.56
CA MET A 668 12.43 -7.95 2.99
C MET A 668 13.01 -9.09 3.84
N THR A 669 12.95 -10.31 3.34
CA THR A 669 13.44 -11.48 4.08
C THR A 669 14.95 -11.59 4.06
N LEU A 670 15.61 -11.26 2.95
CA LEU A 670 17.00 -11.61 2.71
C LEU A 670 17.96 -10.42 2.62
N THR A 671 17.51 -9.23 2.14
CA THR A 671 18.45 -8.20 1.71
C THR A 671 18.09 -6.76 2.09
N GLU A 672 16.80 -6.44 2.25
CA GLU A 672 16.36 -5.06 2.39
C GLU A 672 16.25 -4.63 3.86
N ASN A 673 16.89 -3.51 4.21
CA ASN A 673 16.75 -2.85 5.49
C ASN A 673 17.03 -1.35 5.36
N VAL A 674 16.58 -0.56 6.33
CA VAL A 674 17.00 0.83 6.54
C VAL A 674 17.58 0.91 7.94
N THR A 675 18.84 1.32 8.03
CA THR A 675 19.56 1.49 9.29
C THR A 675 20.04 2.93 9.46
N TYR A 676 20.36 3.30 10.69
CA TYR A 676 20.78 4.65 11.02
C TYR A 676 22.09 4.63 11.79
N ASP A 677 22.93 5.65 11.57
CA ASP A 677 24.10 5.89 12.41
C ASP A 677 23.70 6.51 13.77
N GLN A 678 24.68 6.70 14.65
CA GLN A 678 24.47 7.29 15.98
C GLN A 678 23.96 8.75 15.96
N ARG A 679 23.93 9.40 14.79
CA ARG A 679 23.40 10.76 14.59
C ARG A 679 22.02 10.75 13.96
N GLY A 680 21.45 9.57 13.69
CA GLY A 680 20.16 9.41 13.00
C GLY A 680 20.27 9.55 11.48
N TRP A 681 21.48 9.44 10.88
CA TRP A 681 21.66 9.47 9.44
C TRP A 681 21.33 8.11 8.83
N PRO A 682 20.42 8.05 7.81
CA PRO A 682 20.10 6.79 7.14
C PRO A 682 21.28 6.29 6.29
N MET A 683 21.70 5.06 6.52
CA MET A 683 22.89 4.48 5.92
C MET A 683 22.65 3.99 4.49
N GLU A 684 21.47 3.47 4.21
CA GLU A 684 21.08 2.96 2.89
C GLU A 684 20.43 4.08 2.05
N ASN A 685 21.21 5.10 1.73
CA ASN A 685 20.76 6.33 1.06
C ASN A 685 20.81 6.26 -0.47
N SER A 686 21.22 5.14 -1.06
CA SER A 686 21.25 4.90 -2.50
C SER A 686 21.03 3.44 -2.83
N LEU A 687 20.75 3.12 -4.10
CA LEU A 687 20.62 1.74 -4.58
C LEU A 687 21.95 0.96 -4.58
N MET A 688 23.07 1.61 -4.24
CA MET A 688 24.33 0.92 -4.00
C MET A 688 24.37 0.25 -2.62
N GLN A 689 23.77 0.87 -1.62
CA GLN A 689 23.67 0.34 -0.25
C GLN A 689 22.37 -0.44 -0.06
N TYR A 690 21.23 0.09 -0.52
CA TYR A 690 19.93 -0.57 -0.45
C TYR A 690 19.80 -1.65 -1.51
N LYS A 691 19.69 -2.91 -1.10
CA LYS A 691 19.75 -4.09 -1.99
C LYS A 691 18.36 -4.63 -2.31
N ILE A 692 17.83 -4.25 -3.46
CA ILE A 692 16.61 -4.83 -4.00
C ILE A 692 16.96 -6.10 -4.78
N PRO A 693 16.25 -7.24 -4.60
CA PRO A 693 16.47 -8.43 -5.40
C PRO A 693 16.30 -8.15 -6.91
N THR A 694 17.21 -8.68 -7.68
CA THR A 694 17.17 -8.61 -9.15
C THR A 694 16.67 -9.94 -9.74
N ARG A 695 16.53 -9.99 -11.08
CA ARG A 695 16.10 -11.22 -11.75
C ARG A 695 17.05 -12.41 -11.54
N VAL A 696 18.33 -12.16 -11.27
CA VAL A 696 19.31 -13.22 -11.02
C VAL A 696 19.25 -13.76 -9.59
N ASP A 697 18.71 -13.00 -8.66
CA ASP A 697 18.59 -13.37 -7.25
C ASP A 697 17.35 -14.23 -6.97
N VAL A 698 16.42 -14.27 -7.92
CA VAL A 698 15.13 -14.94 -7.76
C VAL A 698 15.04 -16.11 -8.75
N GLY A 699 14.78 -17.28 -8.21
CA GLY A 699 14.55 -18.48 -9.01
C GLY A 699 13.21 -18.49 -9.74
N LYS A 700 12.61 -19.64 -9.87
CA LYS A 700 11.31 -19.80 -10.53
C LYS A 700 10.18 -19.37 -9.59
N VAL A 701 9.34 -18.43 -10.02
CA VAL A 701 8.11 -18.05 -9.32
C VAL A 701 6.92 -18.61 -10.09
N ARG A 702 6.05 -19.37 -9.41
CA ARG A 702 4.80 -19.89 -9.97
C ARG A 702 3.63 -19.41 -9.13
N VAL A 703 2.60 -18.89 -9.79
CA VAL A 703 1.38 -18.41 -9.14
C VAL A 703 0.17 -19.05 -9.79
N GLU A 704 -0.63 -19.70 -8.98
CA GLU A 704 -1.93 -20.26 -9.35
C GLU A 704 -3.04 -19.57 -8.55
N PHE A 705 -4.28 -19.70 -9.01
CA PHE A 705 -5.46 -19.11 -8.38
C PHE A 705 -6.47 -20.18 -8.06
N GLU A 706 -6.99 -20.14 -6.83
CA GLU A 706 -8.20 -20.85 -6.44
C GLU A 706 -9.32 -19.81 -6.28
N ASN A 707 -10.40 -20.00 -7.00
CA ASN A 707 -11.46 -19.02 -7.07
C ASN A 707 -12.55 -19.32 -6.04
N SER A 708 -12.66 -18.53 -4.99
CA SER A 708 -13.90 -18.34 -4.25
C SER A 708 -14.82 -17.38 -5.04
N TYR A 709 -16.05 -17.25 -4.63
CA TYR A 709 -16.97 -16.24 -5.18
C TYR A 709 -17.42 -15.32 -4.06
N GLU A 710 -16.94 -14.06 -4.08
CA GLU A 710 -17.34 -13.07 -3.10
C GLU A 710 -18.65 -12.39 -3.52
N PRO A 711 -19.78 -12.63 -2.80
CA PRO A 711 -21.08 -12.11 -3.22
C PRO A 711 -21.16 -10.57 -3.29
N ASN A 712 -20.38 -9.89 -2.47
CA ASN A 712 -20.37 -8.44 -2.38
C ASN A 712 -19.39 -7.76 -3.36
N GLY A 713 -18.53 -8.54 -4.00
CA GLY A 713 -17.57 -8.05 -5.00
C GLY A 713 -18.15 -8.02 -6.42
N PRO A 714 -17.55 -7.23 -7.33
CA PRO A 714 -17.95 -7.25 -8.73
C PRO A 714 -17.63 -8.62 -9.35
N PHE A 715 -18.62 -9.31 -9.88
CA PHE A 715 -18.46 -10.66 -10.46
C PHE A 715 -17.77 -11.68 -9.54
N GLY A 716 -17.86 -11.51 -8.23
CA GLY A 716 -17.23 -12.40 -7.25
C GLY A 716 -15.77 -12.10 -6.93
N ALA A 717 -15.24 -10.96 -7.36
CA ALA A 717 -13.85 -10.57 -7.10
C ALA A 717 -13.63 -10.07 -5.67
N LYS A 718 -12.45 -10.40 -5.12
CA LYS A 718 -11.83 -9.77 -3.94
C LYS A 718 -10.61 -8.95 -4.39
N SER A 719 -9.78 -8.56 -3.45
CA SER A 719 -8.52 -7.88 -3.73
C SER A 719 -7.36 -8.86 -3.94
N ILE A 720 -6.22 -8.34 -4.46
CA ILE A 720 -4.95 -9.08 -4.53
C ILE A 720 -3.75 -8.19 -4.18
N GLY A 721 -3.95 -6.88 -4.12
CA GLY A 721 -2.85 -5.91 -4.13
C GLY A 721 -1.80 -6.12 -3.04
N GLU A 722 -2.16 -6.57 -1.85
CA GLU A 722 -1.27 -6.59 -0.68
C GLU A 722 -1.01 -7.99 -0.10
N VAL A 723 -1.95 -8.93 -0.19
CA VAL A 723 -1.77 -10.27 0.40
C VAL A 723 -0.50 -10.97 -0.10
N VAL A 724 -0.10 -10.67 -1.31
CA VAL A 724 0.97 -11.32 -2.07
C VAL A 724 2.40 -11.03 -1.61
N ILE A 725 2.61 -10.04 -0.72
CA ILE A 725 3.92 -9.76 -0.14
C ILE A 725 4.18 -10.55 1.16
N ASN A 726 3.15 -11.12 1.75
CA ASN A 726 3.20 -11.55 3.15
C ASN A 726 3.82 -12.95 3.34
N THR A 727 3.59 -13.89 2.42
CA THR A 727 4.02 -15.29 2.59
C THR A 727 5.52 -15.55 2.39
N PRO A 728 6.30 -14.77 1.61
CA PRO A 728 7.74 -15.03 1.48
C PRO A 728 8.50 -14.98 2.80
N LEU A 729 8.14 -14.09 3.73
CA LEU A 729 8.84 -13.91 4.98
C LEU A 729 8.85 -15.21 5.83
N PRO A 730 7.70 -15.77 6.21
CA PRO A 730 7.68 -17.02 6.97
C PRO A 730 8.13 -18.23 6.15
N ALA A 731 7.83 -18.30 4.85
CA ALA A 731 8.18 -19.45 4.02
C ALA A 731 9.70 -19.61 3.82
N ILE A 732 10.40 -18.52 3.54
CA ILE A 732 11.87 -18.54 3.38
C ILE A 732 12.55 -18.77 4.72
N SER A 733 12.09 -18.10 5.80
CA SER A 733 12.61 -18.30 7.15
C SER A 733 12.50 -19.75 7.61
N ASP A 734 11.37 -20.42 7.32
CA ASP A 734 11.16 -21.83 7.63
C ASP A 734 12.04 -22.74 6.75
N ALA A 735 12.20 -22.43 5.47
CA ALA A 735 13.11 -23.19 4.59
C ALA A 735 14.57 -23.09 5.08
N ILE A 736 15.02 -21.93 5.54
CA ILE A 736 16.37 -21.76 6.13
C ILE A 736 16.47 -22.58 7.43
N TYR A 737 15.45 -22.51 8.30
CA TYR A 737 15.43 -23.38 9.51
C TYR A 737 15.53 -24.85 9.14
N ASN A 738 14.77 -25.33 8.19
CA ASN A 738 14.81 -26.71 7.74
C ASN A 738 16.18 -27.10 7.16
N ALA A 739 16.90 -26.16 6.54
CA ALA A 739 18.25 -26.38 6.04
C ALA A 739 19.27 -26.53 7.16
N ILE A 740 19.36 -25.59 8.08
CA ILE A 740 20.44 -25.48 9.05
C ILE A 740 20.01 -25.77 10.50
N GLY A 741 18.69 -25.87 10.78
CA GLY A 741 18.15 -26.14 12.11
C GLY A 741 18.28 -25.00 13.12
N THR A 742 18.48 -23.76 12.67
CA THR A 742 18.47 -22.53 13.49
C THR A 742 17.35 -21.63 13.03
N ARG A 743 16.52 -21.14 13.97
CA ARG A 743 15.47 -20.17 13.67
C ARG A 743 15.99 -18.74 13.83
N PHE A 744 15.55 -17.87 12.92
CA PHE A 744 15.83 -16.45 12.98
C PHE A 744 14.51 -15.71 13.26
N TYR A 745 14.54 -14.87 14.28
CA TYR A 745 13.40 -14.06 14.73
C TYR A 745 13.54 -12.60 14.28
N GLU A 746 14.64 -12.25 13.59
CA GLU A 746 14.92 -10.92 13.06
C GLU A 746 15.21 -10.96 11.56
N LEU A 747 14.52 -10.10 10.80
CA LEU A 747 14.76 -9.88 9.37
C LEU A 747 15.60 -8.60 9.13
N PRO A 748 16.38 -8.56 8.04
CA PRO A 748 16.64 -9.62 7.07
C PRO A 748 17.55 -10.72 7.63
N ILE A 749 17.41 -11.95 7.08
CA ILE A 749 18.30 -13.09 7.36
C ILE A 749 19.48 -13.02 6.40
N THR A 750 20.54 -12.36 6.83
CA THR A 750 21.73 -12.13 6.00
C THR A 750 22.63 -13.36 5.95
N PRO A 751 23.50 -13.50 4.92
CA PRO A 751 24.50 -14.56 4.87
C PRO A 751 25.39 -14.61 6.11
N GLU A 752 25.76 -13.47 6.67
CA GLU A 752 26.55 -13.38 7.91
C GLU A 752 25.83 -14.06 9.09
N LYS A 753 24.52 -13.75 9.30
CA LYS A 753 23.73 -14.37 10.38
C LYS A 753 23.69 -15.89 10.23
N ILE A 754 23.57 -16.40 9.01
CA ILE A 754 23.52 -17.83 8.72
C ILE A 754 24.87 -18.49 8.98
N ALA A 755 25.97 -17.94 8.44
CA ALA A 755 27.32 -18.45 8.62
C ALA A 755 27.72 -18.52 10.10
N MET A 756 27.40 -17.46 10.87
CA MET A 756 27.65 -17.43 12.33
C MET A 756 26.82 -18.50 13.05
N ALA A 757 25.54 -18.67 12.74
CA ALA A 757 24.71 -19.69 13.35
C ALA A 757 25.17 -21.12 13.06
N VAL A 758 25.73 -21.37 11.87
CA VAL A 758 26.33 -22.66 11.52
C VAL A 758 27.63 -22.87 12.29
N ALA A 759 28.51 -21.87 12.33
CA ALA A 759 29.78 -21.94 13.04
C ALA A 759 29.60 -22.19 14.57
N GLU A 760 28.63 -21.54 15.19
CA GLU A 760 28.25 -21.76 16.61
C GLU A 760 27.85 -23.21 16.87
N LYS A 761 27.06 -23.83 15.97
CA LYS A 761 26.64 -25.24 16.10
C LYS A 761 27.81 -26.21 15.96
N GLU A 762 28.77 -25.89 15.12
CA GLU A 762 29.97 -26.71 14.93
C GLU A 762 31.02 -26.50 16.03
N GLY A 763 30.80 -25.58 16.94
CA GLY A 763 31.72 -25.23 18.03
C GLY A 763 33.01 -24.56 17.52
N ALA A 764 32.93 -23.89 16.38
CA ALA A 764 34.03 -23.20 15.75
C ALA A 764 34.18 -21.73 16.24
N VAL A 765 33.21 -21.23 17.00
CA VAL A 765 33.19 -19.86 17.60
C VAL A 765 32.79 -19.98 19.05
#